data_2685b316ef09afbd177935d1c7047878
#
_entry.id   2685b316ef09afbd177935d1c7047878
#
_cell.length_a   1.000
_cell.length_b   1.000
_cell.length_c   1.000
_cell.angle_alpha   90.00
_cell.angle_beta   90.00
_cell.angle_gamma   90.00
#
_symmetry.space_group_name_H-M   'P 1'
#
loop_
_entity.id
_entity.type
_entity.pdbx_description
1 polymer ?
#
loop_
_entity_poly.entity_id
_entity_poly.type
_entity_poly.pdbx_seq_one_letter_code
_entity_poly.pdbx_strand_id
1 'polypeptide(L)'
;MLKAFALITLIQVPAPTQDLAPGTRYDARVPTLEQVAGHDFRAEVTPPDQVVAYLRALAEAAPDRAELIRTGETWEGRPTVMLVIGSAERMARLDAVKADLRRLADPRALEDGEAERLIETLPVVTALVHGVHGNEISSSGAAMAEAYHLLAAEGDSTVDLILRESLVLIDPMQNPDGRARFVFQNTMGRARWEDAAPAAAEHDEPWPGGRVNHYLFDLNRDWFAQTQPETRGRVAALLDFMPHVVVDLHEMSGNSTYFFPPNAIPGNTWTTDEQRALTDVFGAANAASFDERGFAYFNRDTYDAFYPGYGVSWPMAQGAIGATYEQASARGLVLLRSDGDQLTYGDGVLHHFTAAITTVVTAATHRERILRTFLDFRASAVEMGRSGAREYVLTSEHDPGMARRLAETLVLSGIEVNKALEPVSVGGRTLPAEGTYIVPMDQPSHRLIRNLLDPHTPMDADFVARQIERRANRLPDQIYDVTAWSMPSLWDVELIMADRATGAATLSLNNTRQMRDVASLRDAAVGYLMPWGTDAAAAVAEALREGIRVRSAGAEFTLGGRDYAVGTAIIRNSDNESDLPQRLARIATRHGAEVVPIDDSYVREGMSLGSGRVSHLTEPRVLLVYDRPGQTYSVGWARYVLEQRYGQRTTAVRASSLGRVDFSDFDVIVFPSGNYSGAVGDGLQDELGAWMRDGGTMITMSESTRWAARVGLLATTAERRGGRQEGDEPSDAETADQPIDFLEAIAPSDEAPEQTPGAIVRGLLDTEHWLASGTDGEIGVLVEGTRVFSPITLDRGTNVGRYASVDDLVMGGIVWEDAKPQLASKPFLIHQPVGGGHLIAFAEDPNYRAYAEATQLLFINAVLLGPGR
;
A
#
# COMPACT_ATOMS: atom_id res chain seq x y z
N MET A 1 24.30 58.58 -42.30
CA MET A 1 23.13 57.82 -41.95
C MET A 1 23.18 56.46 -42.65
N LEU A 2 23.83 55.46 -42.05
CA LEU A 2 23.79 54.09 -42.54
C LEU A 2 22.68 53.35 -41.73
N LYS A 3 21.66 52.86 -42.43
CA LYS A 3 20.66 51.94 -41.86
C LYS A 3 21.27 50.52 -41.92
N ALA A 4 21.59 49.95 -40.74
CA ALA A 4 21.89 48.56 -40.62
C ALA A 4 20.57 47.80 -40.61
N PHE A 5 20.31 46.94 -41.60
CA PHE A 5 19.27 45.94 -41.61
C PHE A 5 19.81 44.71 -40.83
N ALA A 6 19.28 44.49 -39.66
CA ALA A 6 19.48 43.21 -38.94
C ALA A 6 18.66 42.15 -39.66
N LEU A 7 19.35 41.18 -40.28
CA LEU A 7 18.76 39.96 -40.82
C LEU A 7 18.45 39.07 -39.61
N ILE A 8 17.20 39.03 -39.15
CA ILE A 8 16.74 38.04 -38.18
C ILE A 8 16.60 36.71 -38.93
N THR A 9 17.61 35.87 -38.81
CA THR A 9 17.48 34.48 -39.21
C THR A 9 16.50 33.81 -38.23
N LEU A 10 15.28 33.56 -38.68
CA LEU A 10 14.37 32.65 -37.97
C LEU A 10 15.07 31.30 -37.94
N ILE A 11 15.64 30.96 -36.82
CA ILE A 11 16.00 29.58 -36.51
C ILE A 11 14.67 28.83 -36.48
N GLN A 12 14.40 28.06 -37.53
CA GLN A 12 13.27 27.11 -37.52
C GLN A 12 13.61 26.06 -36.46
N VAL A 13 13.00 26.16 -35.28
CA VAL A 13 13.05 25.10 -34.28
C VAL A 13 12.41 23.88 -34.94
N PRO A 14 13.11 22.74 -35.07
CA PRO A 14 12.52 21.52 -35.61
C PRO A 14 11.22 21.20 -34.90
N ALA A 15 10.26 20.61 -35.62
CA ALA A 15 9.05 20.14 -34.97
C ALA A 15 9.44 19.12 -33.85
N PRO A 16 8.99 19.31 -32.61
CA PRO A 16 9.45 18.53 -31.44
C PRO A 16 9.34 17.00 -31.56
N THR A 17 8.38 16.49 -32.34
CA THR A 17 8.24 15.05 -32.65
C THR A 17 9.41 14.48 -33.48
N GLN A 18 10.12 15.28 -34.27
CA GLN A 18 11.30 14.84 -35.02
C GLN A 18 12.51 14.58 -34.10
N ASP A 19 12.58 15.23 -32.94
CA ASP A 19 13.68 15.06 -31.98
C ASP A 19 13.53 13.77 -31.16
N LEU A 20 12.30 13.28 -30.94
CA LEU A 20 12.05 12.04 -30.19
C LEU A 20 12.59 10.82 -30.96
N ALA A 21 12.28 10.71 -32.26
CA ALA A 21 12.73 9.63 -33.13
C ALA A 21 13.23 10.23 -34.48
N PRO A 22 14.50 10.68 -34.53
CA PRO A 22 15.06 11.35 -35.71
C PRO A 22 14.95 10.49 -36.97
N GLY A 23 14.43 11.09 -38.06
CA GLY A 23 14.30 10.41 -39.33
C GLY A 23 13.01 9.62 -39.56
N THR A 24 12.20 9.44 -38.58
CA THR A 24 10.88 8.78 -38.68
C THR A 24 9.89 9.69 -39.40
N ARG A 25 9.13 9.11 -40.35
CA ARG A 25 7.97 9.75 -40.93
C ARG A 25 6.70 9.31 -40.23
N TYR A 26 5.77 10.24 -40.05
CA TYR A 26 4.51 9.96 -39.37
C TYR A 26 3.30 10.11 -40.29
N ASP A 27 2.33 9.22 -40.15
CA ASP A 27 1.04 9.25 -40.86
C ASP A 27 0.22 10.45 -40.39
N ALA A 28 -0.01 11.42 -41.30
CA ALA A 28 -0.77 12.62 -40.99
C ALA A 28 -2.26 12.37 -40.62
N ARG A 29 -2.76 11.15 -40.76
CA ARG A 29 -4.11 10.77 -40.36
C ARG A 29 -4.19 10.48 -38.85
N VAL A 30 -3.07 10.18 -38.21
CA VAL A 30 -2.98 10.00 -36.76
C VAL A 30 -2.71 11.37 -36.12
N PRO A 31 -3.61 11.86 -35.25
CA PRO A 31 -3.49 13.22 -34.72
C PRO A 31 -2.29 13.39 -33.78
N THR A 32 -1.60 14.54 -33.91
CA THR A 32 -0.57 14.94 -32.93
C THR A 32 -1.21 15.44 -31.63
N LEU A 33 -0.45 15.48 -30.53
CA LEU A 33 -0.94 16.06 -29.27
C LEU A 33 -1.32 17.54 -29.45
N GLU A 34 -0.56 18.29 -30.26
CA GLU A 34 -0.86 19.71 -30.56
C GLU A 34 -2.23 19.87 -31.21
N GLN A 35 -2.63 18.95 -32.10
CA GLN A 35 -3.96 18.99 -32.74
C GLN A 35 -5.11 18.71 -31.77
N VAL A 36 -4.87 17.91 -30.72
CA VAL A 36 -5.92 17.51 -29.75
C VAL A 36 -5.90 18.38 -28.50
N ALA A 37 -4.71 18.68 -27.93
CA ALA A 37 -4.55 19.37 -26.66
C ALA A 37 -3.97 20.78 -26.77
N GLY A 38 -3.49 21.18 -27.95
CA GLY A 38 -2.98 22.53 -28.21
C GLY A 38 -1.51 22.74 -27.82
N HIS A 39 -0.77 21.74 -27.45
CA HIS A 39 0.66 21.77 -27.12
C HIS A 39 1.35 20.47 -27.51
N ASP A 40 2.67 20.51 -27.61
CA ASP A 40 3.49 19.33 -27.89
C ASP A 40 3.81 18.53 -26.62
N PHE A 41 4.25 17.27 -26.79
CA PHE A 41 4.61 16.33 -25.70
C PHE A 41 5.66 16.91 -24.74
N ARG A 42 6.56 17.76 -25.20
CA ARG A 42 7.69 18.30 -24.46
C ARG A 42 7.47 19.73 -23.96
N ALA A 43 6.35 20.35 -24.33
CA ALA A 43 6.12 21.78 -24.10
C ALA A 43 5.32 22.08 -22.83
N GLU A 44 4.44 21.18 -22.38
CA GLU A 44 3.52 21.43 -21.28
C GLU A 44 3.15 20.12 -20.55
N VAL A 45 2.88 20.22 -19.23
CA VAL A 45 2.39 19.09 -18.44
C VAL A 45 0.91 18.87 -18.69
N THR A 46 0.57 17.87 -19.46
CA THR A 46 -0.80 17.58 -19.89
C THR A 46 -1.70 17.16 -18.72
N PRO A 47 -2.88 17.80 -18.51
CA PRO A 47 -3.86 17.39 -17.50
C PRO A 47 -4.46 16.00 -17.76
N PRO A 48 -4.96 15.30 -16.71
CA PRO A 48 -5.45 13.91 -16.83
C PRO A 48 -6.54 13.70 -17.88
N ASP A 49 -7.50 14.62 -17.98
CA ASP A 49 -8.60 14.54 -18.95
C ASP A 49 -8.11 14.67 -20.39
N GLN A 50 -7.11 15.51 -20.64
CA GLN A 50 -6.47 15.66 -21.96
C GLN A 50 -5.60 14.45 -22.31
N VAL A 51 -4.90 13.84 -21.36
CA VAL A 51 -4.17 12.57 -21.57
C VAL A 51 -5.15 11.49 -22.06
N VAL A 52 -6.27 11.30 -21.38
CA VAL A 52 -7.29 10.32 -21.77
C VAL A 52 -7.93 10.67 -23.11
N ALA A 53 -8.22 11.95 -23.37
CA ALA A 53 -8.79 12.40 -24.64
C ALA A 53 -7.83 12.14 -25.82
N TYR A 54 -6.53 12.37 -25.61
CA TYR A 54 -5.52 12.11 -26.63
C TYR A 54 -5.38 10.62 -26.97
N LEU A 55 -5.28 9.74 -25.95
CA LEU A 55 -5.19 8.30 -26.21
C LEU A 55 -6.45 7.75 -26.89
N ARG A 56 -7.62 8.32 -26.57
CA ARG A 56 -8.87 7.99 -27.28
C ARG A 56 -8.80 8.41 -28.75
N ALA A 57 -8.32 9.62 -29.02
CA ALA A 57 -8.16 10.09 -30.40
C ALA A 57 -7.17 9.24 -31.21
N LEU A 58 -6.10 8.74 -30.59
CA LEU A 58 -5.16 7.80 -31.21
C LEU A 58 -5.84 6.45 -31.51
N ALA A 59 -6.59 5.87 -30.57
CA ALA A 59 -7.31 4.63 -30.78
C ALA A 59 -8.39 4.76 -31.87
N GLU A 60 -9.10 5.88 -31.94
CA GLU A 60 -10.08 6.19 -32.99
C GLU A 60 -9.43 6.39 -34.36
N ALA A 61 -8.21 6.90 -34.44
CA ALA A 61 -7.46 7.07 -35.68
C ALA A 61 -6.85 5.76 -36.22
N ALA A 62 -6.58 4.79 -35.33
CA ALA A 62 -5.99 3.49 -35.67
C ALA A 62 -6.77 2.31 -35.05
N PRO A 63 -8.08 2.17 -35.33
CA PRO A 63 -8.96 1.23 -34.61
C PRO A 63 -8.66 -0.23 -34.92
N ASP A 64 -7.88 -0.51 -35.94
CA ASP A 64 -7.40 -1.83 -36.30
C ASP A 64 -6.13 -2.24 -35.54
N ARG A 65 -5.43 -1.28 -34.91
CA ARG A 65 -4.14 -1.51 -34.21
C ARG A 65 -4.16 -1.11 -32.76
N ALA A 66 -5.19 -0.39 -32.29
CA ALA A 66 -5.25 0.10 -30.91
C ALA A 66 -6.66 -0.04 -30.33
N GLU A 67 -6.70 -0.36 -29.04
CA GLU A 67 -7.92 -0.37 -28.22
C GLU A 67 -7.65 0.34 -26.90
N LEU A 68 -8.47 1.33 -26.55
CA LEU A 68 -8.42 2.01 -25.24
C LEU A 68 -9.41 1.34 -24.29
N ILE A 69 -8.90 0.56 -23.35
CA ILE A 69 -9.71 -0.09 -22.32
C ILE A 69 -9.83 0.78 -21.07
N ARG A 70 -11.01 0.79 -20.43
CA ARG A 70 -11.18 1.39 -19.10
C ARG A 70 -10.87 0.35 -18.05
N THR A 71 -9.86 0.61 -17.22
CA THR A 71 -9.45 -0.29 -16.14
C THR A 71 -10.21 -0.03 -14.83
N GLY A 72 -10.73 1.19 -14.64
CA GLY A 72 -11.45 1.55 -13.42
C GLY A 72 -11.77 3.04 -13.32
N GLU A 73 -11.87 3.47 -12.08
CA GLU A 73 -12.16 4.86 -11.72
C GLU A 73 -11.48 5.18 -10.39
N THR A 74 -10.93 6.40 -10.26
CA THR A 74 -10.33 6.88 -9.02
C THR A 74 -11.39 7.28 -7.99
N TRP A 75 -10.97 7.56 -6.76
CA TRP A 75 -11.85 8.10 -5.73
C TRP A 75 -12.52 9.43 -6.11
N GLU A 76 -11.89 10.24 -6.96
CA GLU A 76 -12.45 11.51 -7.44
C GLU A 76 -13.24 11.37 -8.75
N GLY A 77 -13.52 10.13 -9.19
CA GLY A 77 -14.34 9.86 -10.38
C GLY A 77 -13.61 10.01 -11.71
N ARG A 78 -12.27 10.05 -11.71
CA ARG A 78 -11.50 10.08 -12.96
C ARG A 78 -11.32 8.68 -13.52
N PRO A 79 -11.49 8.47 -14.84
CA PRO A 79 -11.26 7.16 -15.46
C PRO A 79 -9.78 6.81 -15.40
N THR A 80 -9.46 5.56 -15.02
CA THR A 80 -8.19 4.92 -15.29
C THR A 80 -8.30 4.13 -16.58
N VAL A 81 -7.30 4.20 -17.44
CA VAL A 81 -7.32 3.60 -18.78
C VAL A 81 -5.99 2.94 -19.12
N MET A 82 -6.05 1.99 -20.05
CA MET A 82 -4.88 1.35 -20.63
C MET A 82 -5.06 1.26 -22.14
N LEU A 83 -4.06 1.69 -22.91
CA LEU A 83 -4.06 1.56 -24.36
C LEU A 83 -3.34 0.27 -24.73
N VAL A 84 -4.03 -0.57 -25.49
CA VAL A 84 -3.50 -1.83 -26.03
C VAL A 84 -3.11 -1.60 -27.47
N ILE A 85 -1.86 -1.89 -27.86
CA ILE A 85 -1.34 -1.69 -29.22
C ILE A 85 -0.76 -3.00 -29.75
N GLY A 86 -1.16 -3.37 -30.96
CA GLY A 86 -0.67 -4.56 -31.65
C GLY A 86 -0.81 -4.47 -33.17
N SER A 87 -0.39 -5.50 -33.88
CA SER A 87 -0.67 -5.59 -35.34
C SER A 87 -2.17 -5.73 -35.57
N ALA A 88 -2.66 -5.28 -36.75
CA ALA A 88 -4.08 -5.40 -37.12
C ALA A 88 -4.59 -6.86 -37.07
N GLU A 89 -3.76 -7.82 -37.48
CA GLU A 89 -4.07 -9.24 -37.40
C GLU A 89 -4.31 -9.70 -35.94
N ARG A 90 -3.45 -9.23 -35.02
CA ARG A 90 -3.47 -9.60 -33.60
C ARG A 90 -4.66 -8.94 -32.89
N MET A 91 -4.88 -7.67 -33.15
CA MET A 91 -6.01 -6.94 -32.56
C MET A 91 -7.36 -7.51 -33.03
N ALA A 92 -7.49 -7.93 -34.29
CA ALA A 92 -8.70 -8.56 -34.80
C ALA A 92 -9.09 -9.87 -34.06
N ARG A 93 -8.16 -10.49 -33.31
CA ARG A 93 -8.40 -11.71 -32.52
C ARG A 93 -7.91 -11.59 -31.08
N LEU A 94 -7.96 -10.39 -30.51
CA LEU A 94 -7.38 -10.09 -29.20
C LEU A 94 -7.88 -11.01 -28.07
N ASP A 95 -9.19 -11.35 -28.07
CA ASP A 95 -9.77 -12.28 -27.09
C ASP A 95 -9.16 -13.68 -27.16
N ALA A 96 -8.88 -14.18 -28.38
CA ALA A 96 -8.20 -15.47 -28.55
C ALA A 96 -6.74 -15.39 -28.08
N VAL A 97 -6.04 -14.30 -28.37
CA VAL A 97 -4.67 -14.07 -27.85
C VAL A 97 -4.66 -14.06 -26.34
N LYS A 98 -5.59 -13.36 -25.68
CA LYS A 98 -5.73 -13.36 -24.22
C LYS A 98 -6.02 -14.75 -23.66
N ALA A 99 -6.87 -15.54 -24.33
CA ALA A 99 -7.14 -16.92 -23.93
C ALA A 99 -5.88 -17.80 -24.03
N ASP A 100 -5.10 -17.66 -25.09
CA ASP A 100 -3.85 -18.40 -25.31
C ASP A 100 -2.75 -17.95 -24.31
N LEU A 101 -2.68 -16.66 -23.96
CA LEU A 101 -1.79 -16.14 -22.91
C LEU A 101 -2.13 -16.78 -21.55
N ARG A 102 -3.41 -16.85 -21.19
CA ARG A 102 -3.84 -17.52 -19.95
C ARG A 102 -3.55 -19.01 -19.96
N ARG A 103 -3.65 -19.67 -21.11
CA ARG A 103 -3.23 -21.08 -21.23
C ARG A 103 -1.74 -21.25 -21.00
N LEU A 104 -0.90 -20.41 -21.61
CA LEU A 104 0.55 -20.44 -21.38
C LEU A 104 0.89 -20.17 -19.91
N ALA A 105 0.13 -19.31 -19.26
CA ALA A 105 0.31 -18.96 -17.85
C ALA A 105 -0.08 -20.07 -16.86
N ASP A 106 -0.84 -21.10 -17.28
CA ASP A 106 -1.17 -22.25 -16.44
C ASP A 106 -0.66 -23.56 -17.04
N PRO A 107 0.59 -23.95 -16.71
CA PRO A 107 1.20 -25.14 -17.28
C PRO A 107 0.50 -26.45 -16.89
N ARG A 108 -0.40 -26.46 -15.91
CA ARG A 108 -1.19 -27.64 -15.51
C ARG A 108 -2.22 -28.05 -16.56
N ALA A 109 -2.64 -27.10 -17.38
CA ALA A 109 -3.69 -27.28 -18.38
C ALA A 109 -3.15 -27.51 -19.80
N LEU A 110 -1.82 -27.52 -20.01
CA LEU A 110 -1.19 -27.65 -21.31
C LEU A 110 -1.14 -29.12 -21.75
N GLU A 111 -1.47 -29.36 -23.02
CA GLU A 111 -1.30 -30.66 -23.69
C GLU A 111 0.13 -30.82 -24.24
N ASP A 112 0.52 -32.06 -24.58
CA ASP A 112 1.83 -32.35 -25.15
C ASP A 112 2.07 -31.53 -26.43
N GLY A 113 3.19 -30.78 -26.47
CA GLY A 113 3.57 -29.93 -27.60
C GLY A 113 2.78 -28.63 -27.73
N GLU A 114 1.80 -28.39 -26.87
CA GLU A 114 1.02 -27.14 -26.90
C GLU A 114 1.85 -25.93 -26.47
N ALA A 115 2.70 -26.08 -25.48
CA ALA A 115 3.60 -25.03 -25.01
C ALA A 115 4.46 -24.46 -26.14
N GLU A 116 5.10 -25.33 -26.93
CA GLU A 116 5.94 -24.91 -28.06
C GLU A 116 5.13 -24.14 -29.10
N ARG A 117 3.94 -24.65 -29.45
CA ARG A 117 3.04 -23.99 -30.42
C ARG A 117 2.61 -22.59 -29.91
N LEU A 118 2.31 -22.44 -28.61
CA LEU A 118 1.96 -21.16 -28.02
C LEU A 118 3.15 -20.20 -28.05
N ILE A 119 4.36 -20.67 -27.71
CA ILE A 119 5.58 -19.85 -27.76
C ILE A 119 5.88 -19.40 -29.20
N GLU A 120 5.65 -20.24 -30.19
CA GLU A 120 5.85 -19.89 -31.61
C GLU A 120 4.89 -18.76 -32.06
N THR A 121 3.67 -18.73 -31.56
CA THR A 121 2.59 -17.88 -32.10
C THR A 121 2.23 -16.67 -31.26
N LEU A 122 2.45 -16.72 -29.93
CA LEU A 122 2.10 -15.64 -29.02
C LEU A 122 3.04 -14.45 -29.13
N PRO A 123 2.54 -13.21 -28.95
CA PRO A 123 3.40 -12.06 -28.77
C PRO A 123 4.05 -12.07 -27.39
N VAL A 124 5.19 -11.41 -27.25
CA VAL A 124 5.59 -10.94 -25.93
C VAL A 124 4.67 -9.77 -25.52
N VAL A 125 4.12 -9.81 -24.31
CA VAL A 125 3.30 -8.72 -23.77
C VAL A 125 4.18 -7.84 -22.91
N THR A 126 4.31 -6.56 -23.27
CA THR A 126 5.06 -5.56 -22.53
C THR A 126 4.11 -4.50 -22.00
N ALA A 127 4.07 -4.31 -20.69
CA ALA A 127 3.30 -3.26 -20.04
C ALA A 127 4.24 -2.12 -19.61
N LEU A 128 3.96 -0.93 -20.11
CA LEU A 128 4.59 0.32 -19.71
C LEU A 128 3.59 1.06 -18.81
N VAL A 129 3.90 1.18 -17.52
CA VAL A 129 3.00 1.80 -16.55
C VAL A 129 3.63 3.09 -16.02
N HIS A 130 2.90 4.20 -16.10
CA HIS A 130 3.42 5.54 -15.90
C HIS A 130 2.70 6.26 -14.76
N GLY A 131 3.41 7.17 -14.10
CA GLY A 131 2.80 8.16 -13.20
C GLY A 131 2.05 7.56 -12.01
N VAL A 132 2.60 6.55 -11.35
CA VAL A 132 2.09 6.03 -10.07
C VAL A 132 2.12 7.11 -8.99
N HIS A 133 3.08 8.02 -9.08
CA HIS A 133 3.11 9.26 -8.34
C HIS A 133 2.71 10.41 -9.27
N GLY A 134 1.64 11.11 -8.95
CA GLY A 134 1.06 12.10 -9.87
C GLY A 134 1.92 13.33 -10.13
N ASN A 135 2.92 13.59 -9.27
CA ASN A 135 3.90 14.66 -9.43
C ASN A 135 5.20 14.25 -10.14
N GLU A 136 5.27 13.01 -10.63
CA GLU A 136 6.31 12.49 -11.50
C GLU A 136 5.84 12.66 -12.93
N ILE A 137 6.10 13.83 -13.49
CA ILE A 137 5.28 14.46 -14.53
C ILE A 137 5.60 14.06 -15.96
N SER A 138 6.87 13.76 -16.28
CA SER A 138 7.31 13.52 -17.65
C SER A 138 6.91 12.14 -18.17
N SER A 139 6.71 11.15 -17.29
CA SER A 139 6.36 9.80 -17.71
C SER A 139 5.05 9.73 -18.49
N SER A 140 3.99 10.45 -18.05
CA SER A 140 2.74 10.51 -18.82
C SER A 140 2.89 11.23 -20.18
N GLY A 141 3.81 12.20 -20.28
CA GLY A 141 4.17 12.84 -21.55
C GLY A 141 4.83 11.83 -22.49
N ALA A 142 5.74 11.02 -21.96
CA ALA A 142 6.37 9.92 -22.69
C ALA A 142 5.36 8.86 -23.14
N ALA A 143 4.41 8.44 -22.26
CA ALA A 143 3.34 7.50 -22.60
C ALA A 143 2.53 7.92 -23.84
N MET A 144 2.20 9.23 -23.94
CA MET A 144 1.50 9.77 -25.09
C MET A 144 2.38 9.79 -26.34
N ALA A 145 3.66 10.10 -26.21
CA ALA A 145 4.63 10.09 -27.32
C ALA A 145 4.91 8.67 -27.82
N GLU A 146 5.03 7.69 -26.91
CA GLU A 146 5.16 6.26 -27.21
C GLU A 146 3.98 5.74 -28.01
N ALA A 147 2.76 6.03 -27.54
CA ALA A 147 1.52 5.65 -28.21
C ALA A 147 1.45 6.25 -29.63
N TYR A 148 1.76 7.55 -29.76
CA TYR A 148 1.80 8.22 -31.06
C TYR A 148 2.85 7.59 -31.99
N HIS A 149 4.07 7.38 -31.49
CA HIS A 149 5.15 6.80 -32.29
C HIS A 149 4.79 5.42 -32.81
N LEU A 150 4.26 4.52 -31.94
CA LEU A 150 3.89 3.16 -32.33
C LEU A 150 2.71 3.11 -33.31
N LEU A 151 1.83 4.09 -33.30
CA LEU A 151 0.64 4.12 -34.15
C LEU A 151 0.82 4.95 -35.42
N ALA A 152 1.67 5.98 -35.41
CA ALA A 152 1.79 6.91 -36.50
C ALA A 152 3.05 6.70 -37.37
N ALA A 153 4.09 6.03 -36.88
CA ALA A 153 5.33 5.85 -37.64
C ALA A 153 5.09 5.01 -38.91
N GLU A 154 5.67 5.50 -40.05
CA GLU A 154 5.59 4.88 -41.36
C GLU A 154 6.96 4.40 -41.84
N GLY A 155 7.06 3.11 -42.19
CA GLY A 155 8.29 2.51 -42.74
C GLY A 155 9.45 2.48 -41.75
N ASP A 156 9.16 2.51 -40.45
CA ASP A 156 10.12 2.35 -39.36
C ASP A 156 10.27 0.87 -39.02
N SER A 157 11.43 0.30 -39.31
CA SER A 157 11.71 -1.12 -39.13
C SER A 157 11.66 -1.55 -37.66
N THR A 158 11.90 -0.63 -36.71
CA THR A 158 11.81 -0.86 -35.26
C THR A 158 10.36 -1.00 -34.85
N VAL A 159 9.51 -0.08 -35.27
CA VAL A 159 8.05 -0.16 -35.01
C VAL A 159 7.44 -1.38 -35.70
N ASP A 160 7.85 -1.70 -36.93
CA ASP A 160 7.41 -2.91 -37.62
C ASP A 160 7.77 -4.20 -36.86
N LEU A 161 8.98 -4.26 -36.26
CA LEU A 161 9.39 -5.38 -35.38
C LEU A 161 8.52 -5.44 -34.14
N ILE A 162 8.34 -4.32 -33.45
CA ILE A 162 7.53 -4.25 -32.24
C ILE A 162 6.11 -4.74 -32.50
N LEU A 163 5.43 -4.21 -33.51
CA LEU A 163 4.04 -4.59 -33.84
C LEU A 163 3.92 -6.05 -34.27
N ARG A 164 4.95 -6.60 -34.93
CA ARG A 164 4.96 -8.02 -35.33
C ARG A 164 5.16 -8.98 -34.16
N GLU A 165 6.03 -8.67 -33.22
CA GLU A 165 6.45 -9.60 -32.16
C GLU A 165 5.80 -9.32 -30.81
N SER A 166 5.21 -8.12 -30.60
CA SER A 166 4.74 -7.69 -29.29
C SER A 166 3.25 -7.33 -29.27
N LEU A 167 2.68 -7.36 -28.06
CA LEU A 167 1.49 -6.64 -27.68
C LEU A 167 1.93 -5.63 -26.61
N VAL A 168 1.72 -4.35 -26.85
CA VAL A 168 2.16 -3.27 -25.96
C VAL A 168 0.96 -2.73 -25.19
N LEU A 169 1.08 -2.69 -23.87
CA LEU A 169 0.09 -2.11 -22.95
C LEU A 169 0.67 -0.82 -22.41
N ILE A 170 -0.02 0.30 -22.56
CA ILE A 170 0.38 1.60 -22.01
C ILE A 170 -0.67 2.06 -21.01
N ASP A 171 -0.33 2.02 -19.70
CA ASP A 171 -1.05 2.74 -18.66
C ASP A 171 -0.44 4.14 -18.56
N PRO A 172 -1.10 5.18 -19.05
CA PRO A 172 -0.47 6.49 -19.18
C PRO A 172 -0.35 7.23 -17.85
N MET A 173 -1.09 6.78 -16.83
CA MET A 173 -1.27 7.58 -15.62
C MET A 173 -1.97 6.76 -14.54
N GLN A 174 -1.16 6.12 -13.69
CA GLN A 174 -1.66 5.26 -12.61
C GLN A 174 -2.38 6.05 -11.50
N ASN A 175 -2.04 7.35 -11.33
CA ASN A 175 -2.57 8.25 -10.30
C ASN A 175 -3.12 9.56 -10.91
N PRO A 176 -4.30 9.51 -11.55
CA PRO A 176 -4.92 10.71 -12.12
C PRO A 176 -5.23 11.81 -11.10
N ASP A 177 -5.61 11.44 -9.86
CA ASP A 177 -5.96 12.40 -8.81
C ASP A 177 -4.73 13.18 -8.32
N GLY A 178 -3.62 12.48 -8.10
CA GLY A 178 -2.34 13.09 -7.77
C GLY A 178 -1.83 14.02 -8.87
N ARG A 179 -1.91 13.57 -10.14
CA ARG A 179 -1.52 14.39 -11.29
C ARG A 179 -2.39 15.63 -11.44
N ALA A 180 -3.70 15.51 -11.28
CA ALA A 180 -4.60 16.67 -11.33
C ALA A 180 -4.23 17.71 -10.28
N ARG A 181 -3.89 17.26 -9.07
CA ARG A 181 -3.46 18.11 -7.97
C ARG A 181 -2.14 18.81 -8.31
N PHE A 182 -1.15 18.08 -8.82
CA PHE A 182 0.11 18.67 -9.24
C PHE A 182 -0.10 19.74 -10.32
N VAL A 183 -0.80 19.40 -11.41
CA VAL A 183 -1.04 20.34 -12.53
C VAL A 183 -1.71 21.62 -12.04
N PHE A 184 -2.72 21.50 -11.16
CA PHE A 184 -3.40 22.66 -10.59
C PHE A 184 -2.45 23.53 -9.76
N GLN A 185 -1.64 22.93 -8.87
CA GLN A 185 -0.72 23.64 -8.00
C GLN A 185 0.43 24.30 -8.79
N ASN A 186 1.02 23.57 -9.73
CA ASN A 186 2.07 24.09 -10.62
C ASN A 186 1.57 25.28 -11.44
N THR A 187 0.38 25.17 -12.07
CA THR A 187 -0.22 26.26 -12.85
C THR A 187 -0.48 27.50 -11.98
N MET A 188 -0.93 27.33 -10.75
CA MET A 188 -1.14 28.45 -9.81
C MET A 188 0.18 29.10 -9.38
N GLY A 189 1.24 28.30 -9.18
CA GLY A 189 2.55 28.78 -8.74
C GLY A 189 3.39 29.42 -9.86
N ARG A 190 3.05 29.09 -11.13
CA ARG A 190 3.80 29.53 -12.28
C ARG A 190 3.68 31.05 -12.53
N ALA A 191 4.81 31.68 -12.75
CA ALA A 191 4.88 33.07 -13.21
C ALA A 191 4.50 33.19 -14.69
N ARG A 192 4.55 34.42 -15.25
CA ARG A 192 4.34 34.63 -16.69
C ARG A 192 5.41 33.97 -17.57
N TRP A 193 6.60 33.83 -17.02
CA TRP A 193 7.76 33.21 -17.67
C TRP A 193 8.18 32.03 -16.81
N GLU A 194 8.66 30.98 -17.43
CA GLU A 194 9.24 29.84 -16.74
C GLU A 194 10.37 30.30 -15.82
N ASP A 195 10.37 29.82 -14.59
CA ASP A 195 11.38 30.15 -13.59
C ASP A 195 12.15 28.88 -13.19
N ALA A 196 13.41 28.81 -13.57
CA ALA A 196 14.26 27.67 -13.28
C ALA A 196 14.74 27.62 -11.81
N ALA A 197 14.49 28.65 -10.99
CA ALA A 197 14.99 28.69 -9.61
C ALA A 197 14.34 27.59 -8.76
N PRO A 198 15.09 26.71 -8.07
CA PRO A 198 14.53 25.61 -7.29
C PRO A 198 13.58 26.03 -6.17
N ALA A 199 13.66 27.29 -5.72
CA ALA A 199 12.79 27.86 -4.69
C ALA A 199 11.55 28.58 -5.26
N ALA A 200 11.35 28.58 -6.58
CA ALA A 200 10.16 29.17 -7.19
C ALA A 200 8.90 28.40 -6.79
N ALA A 201 7.78 29.12 -6.63
CA ALA A 201 6.52 28.52 -6.16
C ALA A 201 6.00 27.40 -7.07
N GLU A 202 6.36 27.39 -8.35
CA GLU A 202 5.98 26.34 -9.29
C GLU A 202 6.65 24.98 -9.00
N HIS A 203 7.78 24.98 -8.27
CA HIS A 203 8.51 23.78 -7.85
C HIS A 203 8.19 23.33 -6.42
N ASP A 204 7.50 24.16 -5.60
CA ASP A 204 7.15 23.88 -4.22
C ASP A 204 5.68 23.47 -4.10
N GLU A 205 5.45 22.18 -4.02
CA GLU A 205 4.10 21.63 -3.88
C GLU A 205 3.56 21.85 -2.47
N PRO A 206 2.42 22.58 -2.31
CA PRO A 206 1.73 22.60 -1.03
C PRO A 206 1.29 21.20 -0.59
N TRP A 207 1.26 20.97 0.72
CA TRP A 207 0.74 19.71 1.27
C TRP A 207 -0.66 19.38 0.71
N PRO A 208 -0.97 18.13 0.35
CA PRO A 208 -0.18 16.91 0.47
C PRO A 208 0.74 16.62 -0.71
N GLY A 209 0.81 17.48 -1.72
CA GLY A 209 1.51 17.28 -2.97
C GLY A 209 0.80 16.32 -3.95
N GLY A 210 1.36 16.18 -5.15
CA GLY A 210 0.81 15.31 -6.20
C GLY A 210 1.25 13.85 -6.11
N ARG A 211 2.20 13.50 -5.22
CA ARG A 211 2.70 12.12 -5.10
C ARG A 211 1.59 11.13 -4.81
N VAL A 212 0.73 11.46 -3.86
CA VAL A 212 -0.29 10.56 -3.31
C VAL A 212 -1.64 10.67 -4.05
N ASN A 213 -2.48 9.62 -3.95
CA ASN A 213 -3.85 9.65 -4.48
C ASN A 213 -4.80 10.48 -3.60
N HIS A 214 -6.13 10.34 -3.76
CA HIS A 214 -7.14 11.05 -2.96
C HIS A 214 -7.04 10.76 -1.46
N TYR A 215 -6.89 9.48 -1.08
CA TYR A 215 -6.73 9.07 0.32
C TYR A 215 -5.29 9.13 0.82
N LEU A 216 -4.42 9.83 0.12
CA LEU A 216 -3.02 10.06 0.49
C LEU A 216 -2.18 8.76 0.55
N PHE A 217 -2.51 7.77 -0.25
CA PHE A 217 -1.73 6.54 -0.39
C PHE A 217 -0.61 6.71 -1.39
N ASP A 218 0.53 6.08 -1.10
CA ASP A 218 1.54 5.76 -2.09
C ASP A 218 1.08 4.51 -2.86
N LEU A 219 0.65 4.69 -4.10
CA LEU A 219 0.17 3.59 -4.93
C LEU A 219 1.28 2.60 -5.32
N ASN A 220 2.56 3.02 -5.20
CA ASN A 220 3.71 2.13 -5.35
C ASN A 220 4.04 1.34 -4.07
N ARG A 221 3.11 1.26 -3.13
CA ARG A 221 3.16 0.39 -1.95
C ARG A 221 1.93 -0.50 -1.81
N ASP A 222 0.95 -0.36 -2.72
CA ASP A 222 -0.38 -0.96 -2.62
C ASP A 222 -0.59 -2.19 -3.53
N TRP A 223 0.43 -2.63 -4.29
CA TRP A 223 0.25 -3.61 -5.36
C TRP A 223 -0.25 -4.98 -4.91
N PHE A 224 0.14 -5.48 -3.74
CA PHE A 224 -0.42 -6.75 -3.22
C PHE A 224 -1.61 -6.54 -2.29
N ALA A 225 -1.62 -5.43 -1.54
CA ALA A 225 -2.69 -5.12 -0.59
C ALA A 225 -3.99 -4.70 -1.31
N GLN A 226 -3.85 -4.06 -2.48
CA GLN A 226 -4.94 -3.66 -3.36
C GLN A 226 -6.06 -2.91 -2.62
N THR A 227 -5.67 -2.02 -1.72
CA THR A 227 -6.62 -1.22 -0.94
C THR A 227 -7.29 -0.13 -1.77
N GLN A 228 -6.58 0.36 -2.81
CA GLN A 228 -7.01 1.48 -3.64
C GLN A 228 -7.66 1.00 -4.96
N PRO A 229 -8.72 1.68 -5.44
CA PRO A 229 -9.41 1.29 -6.67
C PRO A 229 -8.52 1.38 -7.91
N GLU A 230 -7.59 2.34 -7.94
CA GLU A 230 -6.61 2.51 -9.01
C GLU A 230 -5.74 1.25 -9.16
N THR A 231 -5.26 0.72 -8.04
CA THR A 231 -4.46 -0.52 -8.02
C THR A 231 -5.28 -1.73 -8.45
N ARG A 232 -6.50 -1.88 -7.90
CA ARG A 232 -7.40 -3.01 -8.25
C ARG A 232 -7.70 -3.07 -9.73
N GLY A 233 -8.03 -1.94 -10.32
CA GLY A 233 -8.35 -1.86 -11.75
C GLY A 233 -7.17 -2.25 -12.63
N ARG A 234 -5.99 -1.75 -12.31
CA ARG A 234 -4.75 -2.06 -13.03
C ARG A 234 -4.36 -3.53 -12.87
N VAL A 235 -4.33 -4.05 -11.65
CA VAL A 235 -3.98 -5.46 -11.38
C VAL A 235 -4.94 -6.39 -12.12
N ALA A 236 -6.24 -6.13 -12.12
CA ALA A 236 -7.22 -6.92 -12.87
C ALA A 236 -6.93 -6.89 -14.38
N ALA A 237 -6.59 -5.75 -14.96
CA ALA A 237 -6.21 -5.64 -16.36
C ALA A 237 -4.91 -6.41 -16.66
N LEU A 238 -3.88 -6.27 -15.82
CA LEU A 238 -2.63 -7.01 -16.01
C LEU A 238 -2.83 -8.52 -15.90
N LEU A 239 -3.68 -9.01 -14.99
CA LEU A 239 -4.02 -10.44 -14.89
C LEU A 239 -4.79 -10.96 -16.12
N ASP A 240 -5.52 -10.11 -16.82
CA ASP A 240 -6.22 -10.50 -18.06
C ASP A 240 -5.25 -10.65 -19.25
N PHE A 241 -4.19 -9.84 -19.30
CA PHE A 241 -3.18 -9.87 -20.36
C PHE A 241 -1.92 -10.69 -20.03
N MET A 242 -1.69 -11.03 -18.76
CA MET A 242 -0.52 -11.78 -18.28
C MET A 242 0.81 -11.26 -18.86
N PRO A 243 1.20 -10.00 -18.60
CA PRO A 243 2.39 -9.41 -19.20
C PRO A 243 3.66 -10.13 -18.82
N HIS A 244 4.58 -10.25 -19.79
CA HIS A 244 5.88 -10.89 -19.61
C HIS A 244 6.98 -9.91 -19.22
N VAL A 245 6.79 -8.61 -19.55
CA VAL A 245 7.66 -7.50 -19.17
C VAL A 245 6.77 -6.39 -18.60
N VAL A 246 7.12 -5.86 -17.44
CA VAL A 246 6.43 -4.72 -16.81
C VAL A 246 7.46 -3.68 -16.41
N VAL A 247 7.27 -2.46 -16.88
CA VAL A 247 8.14 -1.32 -16.55
C VAL A 247 7.33 -0.26 -15.85
N ASP A 248 7.76 0.13 -14.64
CA ASP A 248 7.19 1.22 -13.86
C ASP A 248 8.08 2.46 -14.00
N LEU A 249 7.53 3.53 -14.61
CA LEU A 249 8.28 4.73 -14.97
C LEU A 249 8.02 5.86 -13.97
N HIS A 250 9.07 6.25 -13.26
CA HIS A 250 9.10 7.16 -12.12
C HIS A 250 9.97 8.38 -12.33
N GLU A 251 9.92 9.32 -11.38
CA GLU A 251 10.86 10.42 -11.28
C GLU A 251 11.43 10.58 -9.88
N MET A 252 12.71 10.97 -9.83
CA MET A 252 13.46 11.22 -8.60
C MET A 252 13.91 12.70 -8.50
N SER A 253 14.86 12.99 -7.62
CA SER A 253 15.43 14.34 -7.44
C SER A 253 15.97 14.92 -8.76
N GLY A 254 15.70 16.19 -9.02
CA GLY A 254 16.19 16.92 -10.21
C GLY A 254 17.71 17.01 -10.33
N ASN A 255 18.46 16.83 -9.23
CA ASN A 255 19.93 16.76 -9.22
C ASN A 255 20.50 15.37 -9.53
N SER A 256 19.66 14.41 -9.91
CA SER A 256 20.06 13.08 -10.32
C SER A 256 20.18 12.99 -11.86
N THR A 257 20.26 11.75 -12.38
CA THR A 257 20.31 11.50 -13.83
C THR A 257 19.14 10.61 -14.26
N TYR A 258 19.40 9.43 -14.74
CA TYR A 258 18.40 8.40 -15.05
C TYR A 258 18.81 7.06 -14.45
N PHE A 259 17.86 6.35 -13.86
CA PHE A 259 18.07 5.00 -13.35
C PHE A 259 17.29 3.98 -14.21
N PHE A 260 17.92 2.87 -14.49
CA PHE A 260 17.31 1.64 -14.99
C PHE A 260 18.07 0.43 -14.42
N PRO A 261 17.42 -0.76 -14.38
CA PRO A 261 18.08 -1.96 -13.84
C PRO A 261 19.42 -2.27 -14.52
N PRO A 262 20.25 -3.05 -13.85
CA PRO A 262 19.98 -3.89 -12.67
C PRO A 262 19.77 -3.09 -11.39
N ASN A 263 18.84 -3.59 -10.56
CA ASN A 263 18.48 -2.97 -9.28
C ASN A 263 19.61 -3.06 -8.26
N ALA A 264 19.53 -2.24 -7.21
CA ALA A 264 20.31 -2.42 -6.00
C ALA A 264 19.96 -3.74 -5.29
N ILE A 265 20.82 -4.15 -4.37
CA ILE A 265 20.55 -5.26 -3.47
C ILE A 265 19.93 -4.72 -2.17
N PRO A 266 19.05 -5.53 -1.53
CA PRO A 266 18.75 -6.94 -1.79
C PRO A 266 17.68 -7.14 -2.87
N GLY A 267 17.77 -8.25 -3.61
CA GLY A 267 16.67 -8.73 -4.45
C GLY A 267 15.75 -9.67 -3.67
N ASN A 268 14.51 -9.77 -4.09
CA ASN A 268 13.56 -10.72 -3.50
C ASN A 268 13.99 -12.17 -3.81
N THR A 269 13.95 -13.04 -2.80
CA THR A 269 14.41 -14.43 -2.90
C THR A 269 13.56 -15.28 -3.85
N TRP A 270 12.34 -14.87 -4.16
CA TRP A 270 11.43 -15.54 -5.11
C TRP A 270 11.67 -15.18 -6.57
N THR A 271 12.56 -14.23 -6.86
CA THR A 271 13.02 -13.89 -8.21
C THR A 271 14.02 -14.93 -8.70
N THR A 272 13.79 -15.49 -9.90
CA THR A 272 14.66 -16.50 -10.49
C THR A 272 15.94 -15.91 -11.09
N ASP A 273 16.98 -16.72 -11.26
CA ASP A 273 18.24 -16.30 -11.89
C ASP A 273 18.03 -15.87 -13.34
N GLU A 274 17.09 -16.52 -14.06
CA GLU A 274 16.79 -16.15 -15.45
C GLU A 274 16.06 -14.81 -15.55
N GLN A 275 15.17 -14.49 -14.60
CA GLN A 275 14.59 -13.13 -14.52
C GLN A 275 15.68 -12.09 -14.30
N ARG A 276 16.62 -12.33 -13.37
CA ARG A 276 17.77 -11.44 -13.14
C ARG A 276 18.63 -11.28 -14.39
N ALA A 277 18.95 -12.39 -15.08
CA ALA A 277 19.74 -12.38 -16.31
C ALA A 277 19.05 -11.61 -17.44
N LEU A 278 17.73 -11.70 -17.57
CA LEU A 278 16.96 -10.90 -18.52
C LEU A 278 16.92 -9.43 -18.12
N THR A 279 16.80 -9.11 -16.84
CA THR A 279 16.90 -7.72 -16.35
C THR A 279 18.23 -7.08 -16.73
N ASP A 280 19.35 -7.83 -16.68
CA ASP A 280 20.67 -7.36 -17.17
C ASP A 280 20.65 -7.10 -18.70
N VAL A 281 19.94 -7.90 -19.50
CA VAL A 281 19.79 -7.68 -20.95
C VAL A 281 19.07 -6.36 -21.23
N PHE A 282 17.97 -6.08 -20.53
CA PHE A 282 17.23 -4.80 -20.66
C PHE A 282 18.10 -3.61 -20.20
N GLY A 283 18.82 -3.76 -19.10
CA GLY A 283 19.76 -2.75 -18.62
C GLY A 283 20.86 -2.42 -19.63
N ALA A 284 21.49 -3.45 -20.22
CA ALA A 284 22.53 -3.28 -21.23
C ALA A 284 21.99 -2.60 -22.51
N ALA A 285 20.77 -2.94 -22.95
CA ALA A 285 20.14 -2.30 -24.10
C ALA A 285 19.86 -0.82 -23.85
N ASN A 286 19.33 -0.47 -22.66
CA ASN A 286 19.10 0.92 -22.29
C ASN A 286 20.42 1.70 -22.18
N ALA A 287 21.46 1.11 -21.56
CA ALA A 287 22.78 1.72 -21.48
C ALA A 287 23.32 2.07 -22.87
N ALA A 288 23.26 1.13 -23.82
CA ALA A 288 23.71 1.38 -25.20
C ALA A 288 22.93 2.51 -25.88
N SER A 289 21.60 2.56 -25.69
CA SER A 289 20.75 3.61 -26.27
C SER A 289 21.02 5.00 -25.64
N PHE A 290 21.28 5.04 -24.34
CA PHE A 290 21.62 6.28 -23.63
C PHE A 290 23.02 6.77 -23.98
N ASP A 291 24.01 5.88 -24.08
CA ASP A 291 25.38 6.19 -24.51
C ASP A 291 25.37 6.78 -25.92
N GLU A 292 24.59 6.22 -26.86
CA GLU A 292 24.45 6.74 -28.22
C GLU A 292 23.92 8.18 -28.25
N ARG A 293 23.03 8.52 -27.33
CA ARG A 293 22.43 9.85 -27.21
C ARG A 293 23.20 10.80 -26.29
N GLY A 294 24.22 10.29 -25.57
CA GLY A 294 24.97 11.06 -24.58
C GLY A 294 24.21 11.35 -23.29
N PHE A 295 23.22 10.54 -22.94
CA PHE A 295 22.45 10.71 -21.72
C PHE A 295 23.16 10.05 -20.52
N ALA A 296 23.20 10.75 -19.40
CA ALA A 296 23.77 10.20 -18.15
C ALA A 296 22.78 9.30 -17.43
N TYR A 297 23.28 8.20 -16.87
CA TYR A 297 22.48 7.21 -16.12
C TYR A 297 23.30 6.54 -15.02
N PHE A 298 22.64 5.79 -14.15
CA PHE A 298 23.25 4.89 -13.17
C PHE A 298 22.38 3.63 -12.99
N ASN A 299 22.94 2.62 -12.39
CA ASN A 299 22.28 1.36 -12.02
C ASN A 299 22.91 0.76 -10.76
N ARG A 300 22.32 -0.32 -10.21
CA ARG A 300 22.81 -1.06 -9.03
C ARG A 300 22.93 -0.21 -7.77
N ASP A 301 22.18 0.88 -7.69
CA ASP A 301 22.21 1.80 -6.56
C ASP A 301 20.79 2.28 -6.23
N THR A 302 20.53 2.60 -4.95
CA THR A 302 19.29 3.15 -4.39
C THR A 302 18.09 2.22 -4.47
N TYR A 303 17.64 1.84 -5.68
CA TYR A 303 16.35 1.18 -5.89
C TYR A 303 16.50 -0.33 -5.90
N ASP A 304 15.88 -1.01 -4.92
CA ASP A 304 15.79 -2.46 -4.85
C ASP A 304 14.43 -3.00 -5.36
N ALA A 305 14.29 -4.32 -5.40
CA ALA A 305 13.05 -5.02 -5.73
C ALA A 305 12.72 -6.08 -4.67
N PHE A 306 12.93 -5.77 -3.39
CA PHE A 306 12.71 -6.71 -2.29
C PHE A 306 11.27 -6.76 -1.81
N TYR A 307 10.67 -5.59 -1.54
CA TYR A 307 9.28 -5.49 -1.03
C TYR A 307 8.26 -5.80 -2.15
N PRO A 308 7.29 -6.73 -1.94
CA PRO A 308 6.36 -7.17 -2.99
C PRO A 308 5.27 -6.17 -3.35
N GLY A 309 5.17 -5.07 -2.64
CA GLY A 309 4.16 -4.02 -2.90
C GLY A 309 4.56 -2.99 -3.94
N TYR A 310 5.74 -3.10 -4.57
CA TYR A 310 6.16 -2.22 -5.66
C TYR A 310 5.58 -2.65 -7.00
N GLY A 311 5.42 -1.67 -7.91
CA GLY A 311 5.03 -1.91 -9.30
C GLY A 311 5.98 -2.80 -10.09
N VAL A 312 7.23 -2.90 -9.68
CA VAL A 312 8.21 -3.84 -10.24
C VAL A 312 8.11 -5.23 -9.60
N SER A 313 7.96 -5.31 -8.29
CA SER A 313 8.12 -6.58 -7.55
C SER A 313 6.90 -7.49 -7.65
N TRP A 314 5.68 -6.94 -7.64
CA TRP A 314 4.47 -7.73 -7.76
C TRP A 314 4.39 -8.49 -9.10
N PRO A 315 4.62 -7.86 -10.28
CA PRO A 315 4.66 -8.56 -11.56
C PRO A 315 5.78 -9.61 -11.63
N MET A 316 6.95 -9.34 -11.02
CA MET A 316 8.03 -10.31 -10.96
C MET A 316 7.62 -11.57 -10.20
N ALA A 317 6.87 -11.44 -9.12
CA ALA A 317 6.31 -12.57 -8.37
C ALA A 317 5.23 -13.34 -9.15
N GLN A 318 4.69 -12.77 -10.22
CA GLN A 318 3.79 -13.42 -11.20
C GLN A 318 4.53 -14.04 -12.39
N GLY A 319 5.85 -13.82 -12.52
CA GLY A 319 6.69 -14.40 -13.58
C GLY A 319 7.16 -13.41 -14.65
N ALA A 320 6.75 -12.14 -14.56
CA ALA A 320 7.22 -11.12 -15.48
C ALA A 320 8.69 -10.73 -15.22
N ILE A 321 9.32 -10.13 -16.20
CA ILE A 321 10.54 -9.35 -16.03
C ILE A 321 10.14 -7.95 -15.58
N GLY A 322 10.51 -7.54 -14.39
CA GLY A 322 10.17 -6.23 -13.84
C GLY A 322 11.32 -5.24 -13.94
N ALA A 323 11.01 -3.98 -14.21
CA ALA A 323 11.97 -2.89 -14.24
C ALA A 323 11.36 -1.60 -13.66
N THR A 324 12.10 -0.94 -12.78
CA THR A 324 11.83 0.45 -12.37
C THR A 324 12.74 1.36 -13.16
N TYR A 325 12.17 2.42 -13.76
CA TYR A 325 12.93 3.50 -14.39
C TYR A 325 12.68 4.80 -13.65
N GLU A 326 13.75 5.53 -13.35
CA GLU A 326 13.68 6.77 -12.57
C GLU A 326 14.36 7.92 -13.33
N GLN A 327 13.61 8.93 -13.69
CA GLN A 327 14.08 10.14 -14.36
C GLN A 327 14.31 11.25 -13.34
N ALA A 328 15.36 12.04 -13.50
CA ALA A 328 15.49 13.30 -12.78
C ALA A 328 14.31 14.23 -13.09
N SER A 329 13.59 14.72 -12.08
CA SER A 329 12.40 15.55 -12.26
C SER A 329 12.71 17.04 -12.34
N ALA A 330 12.17 17.71 -13.33
CA ALA A 330 12.19 19.16 -13.38
C ALA A 330 11.19 19.82 -12.42
N ARG A 331 10.26 19.07 -11.83
CA ARG A 331 9.19 19.59 -10.94
C ARG A 331 8.41 20.78 -11.49
N GLY A 332 8.44 20.96 -12.79
CA GLY A 332 7.87 22.04 -13.58
C GLY A 332 8.39 21.94 -15.02
N LEU A 333 8.44 23.02 -15.77
CA LEU A 333 8.92 23.00 -17.15
C LEU A 333 10.44 23.11 -17.25
N VAL A 334 11.10 23.78 -16.31
CA VAL A 334 12.57 23.95 -16.28
C VAL A 334 13.05 24.05 -14.84
N LEU A 335 14.18 23.41 -14.53
CA LEU A 335 14.83 23.43 -13.21
C LEU A 335 16.32 23.71 -13.36
N LEU A 336 16.84 24.70 -12.62
CA LEU A 336 18.28 24.93 -12.49
C LEU A 336 18.86 23.94 -11.48
N ARG A 337 19.73 23.06 -11.94
CA ARG A 337 20.39 22.03 -11.13
C ARG A 337 21.55 22.64 -10.33
N SER A 338 22.00 21.89 -9.32
CA SER A 338 23.11 22.31 -8.45
C SER A 338 24.47 22.42 -9.16
N ASP A 339 24.64 21.74 -10.32
CA ASP A 339 25.81 21.83 -11.19
C ASP A 339 25.79 23.05 -12.14
N GLY A 340 24.67 23.76 -12.18
CA GLY A 340 24.48 24.95 -13.04
C GLY A 340 23.79 24.66 -14.37
N ASP A 341 23.54 23.39 -14.70
CA ASP A 341 22.81 22.99 -15.89
C ASP A 341 21.29 23.14 -15.69
N GLN A 342 20.55 23.27 -16.77
CA GLN A 342 19.09 23.27 -16.75
C GLN A 342 18.56 21.90 -17.15
N LEU A 343 17.61 21.38 -16.36
CA LEU A 343 16.82 20.23 -16.69
C LEU A 343 15.43 20.68 -17.12
N THR A 344 14.97 20.25 -18.28
CA THR A 344 13.63 20.59 -18.76
C THR A 344 12.67 19.40 -18.63
N TYR A 345 11.38 19.68 -18.54
CA TYR A 345 10.32 18.68 -18.66
C TYR A 345 10.47 17.86 -19.95
N GLY A 346 10.81 18.57 -21.06
CA GLY A 346 11.03 17.95 -22.36
C GLY A 346 12.18 16.95 -22.41
N ASP A 347 13.25 17.15 -21.59
CA ASP A 347 14.34 16.18 -21.45
C ASP A 347 13.84 14.92 -20.74
N GLY A 348 13.04 15.07 -19.67
CA GLY A 348 12.44 13.94 -18.98
C GLY A 348 11.54 13.09 -19.89
N VAL A 349 10.70 13.74 -20.71
CA VAL A 349 9.87 13.05 -21.72
C VAL A 349 10.73 12.29 -22.72
N LEU A 350 11.82 12.90 -23.22
CA LEU A 350 12.72 12.29 -24.18
C LEU A 350 13.45 11.06 -23.59
N HIS A 351 13.94 11.17 -22.37
CA HIS A 351 14.65 10.09 -21.72
C HIS A 351 13.72 8.89 -21.47
N HIS A 352 12.51 9.11 -20.93
CA HIS A 352 11.52 8.07 -20.73
C HIS A 352 11.08 7.41 -22.04
N PHE A 353 10.79 8.21 -23.07
CA PHE A 353 10.47 7.70 -24.40
C PHE A 353 11.60 6.81 -24.95
N THR A 354 12.85 7.24 -24.80
CA THR A 354 14.01 6.47 -25.27
C THR A 354 14.10 5.12 -24.53
N ALA A 355 13.99 5.13 -23.22
CA ALA A 355 14.05 3.91 -22.40
C ALA A 355 12.87 2.96 -22.69
N ALA A 356 11.66 3.49 -22.82
CA ALA A 356 10.47 2.70 -23.11
C ALA A 356 10.53 2.02 -24.48
N ILE A 357 10.85 2.77 -25.55
CA ILE A 357 10.98 2.21 -26.90
C ILE A 357 12.14 1.18 -26.96
N THR A 358 13.28 1.46 -26.34
CA THR A 358 14.40 0.50 -26.21
C THR A 358 13.92 -0.77 -25.53
N THR A 359 13.13 -0.66 -24.49
CA THR A 359 12.60 -1.82 -23.75
C THR A 359 11.67 -2.65 -24.62
N VAL A 360 10.72 -2.03 -25.31
CA VAL A 360 9.75 -2.76 -26.14
C VAL A 360 10.45 -3.46 -27.32
N VAL A 361 11.45 -2.81 -27.94
CA VAL A 361 12.26 -3.42 -29.01
C VAL A 361 13.11 -4.59 -28.48
N THR A 362 13.67 -4.46 -27.28
CA THR A 362 14.43 -5.52 -26.62
C THR A 362 13.53 -6.71 -26.32
N ALA A 363 12.32 -6.46 -25.82
CA ALA A 363 11.31 -7.50 -25.57
C ALA A 363 10.93 -8.23 -26.87
N ALA A 364 10.65 -7.48 -27.95
CA ALA A 364 10.37 -8.04 -29.27
C ALA A 364 11.50 -8.93 -29.81
N THR A 365 12.75 -8.45 -29.64
CA THR A 365 13.95 -9.17 -30.09
C THR A 365 14.18 -10.47 -29.33
N HIS A 366 13.86 -10.48 -28.02
CA HIS A 366 14.04 -11.63 -27.13
C HIS A 366 12.76 -12.39 -26.84
N ARG A 367 11.69 -12.22 -27.66
CA ARG A 367 10.35 -12.75 -27.45
C ARG A 367 10.32 -14.20 -27.00
N GLU A 368 10.94 -15.10 -27.78
CA GLU A 368 10.92 -16.54 -27.47
C GLU A 368 11.56 -16.87 -26.12
N ARG A 369 12.71 -16.26 -25.80
CA ARG A 369 13.41 -16.44 -24.52
C ARG A 369 12.55 -15.96 -23.37
N ILE A 370 11.91 -14.83 -23.51
CA ILE A 370 11.03 -14.25 -22.47
C ILE A 370 9.82 -15.14 -22.23
N LEU A 371 9.15 -15.62 -23.29
CA LEU A 371 8.00 -16.53 -23.18
C LEU A 371 8.38 -17.86 -22.52
N ARG A 372 9.55 -18.42 -22.85
CA ARG A 372 10.07 -19.62 -22.19
C ARG A 372 10.36 -19.38 -20.71
N THR A 373 11.01 -18.28 -20.39
CA THR A 373 11.29 -17.89 -18.99
C THR A 373 10.02 -17.76 -18.17
N PHE A 374 8.97 -17.15 -18.75
CA PHE A 374 7.68 -17.03 -18.11
C PHE A 374 7.02 -18.39 -17.87
N LEU A 375 7.00 -19.28 -18.88
CA LEU A 375 6.48 -20.64 -18.74
C LEU A 375 7.25 -21.43 -17.68
N ASP A 376 8.59 -21.40 -17.71
CA ASP A 376 9.46 -22.14 -16.80
C ASP A 376 9.29 -21.64 -15.36
N PHE A 377 9.13 -20.33 -15.16
CA PHE A 377 8.81 -19.74 -13.87
C PHE A 377 7.54 -20.35 -13.27
N ARG A 378 6.47 -20.40 -14.07
CA ARG A 378 5.17 -20.89 -13.63
C ARG A 378 5.12 -22.42 -13.50
N ALA A 379 5.80 -23.14 -14.37
CA ALA A 379 5.92 -24.60 -14.30
C ALA A 379 6.70 -25.05 -13.06
N SER A 380 7.84 -24.39 -12.80
CA SER A 380 8.63 -24.67 -11.59
C SER A 380 7.89 -24.25 -10.30
N ALA A 381 7.04 -23.23 -10.35
CA ALA A 381 6.19 -22.85 -9.22
C ALA A 381 5.19 -23.98 -8.88
N VAL A 382 4.53 -24.56 -9.87
CA VAL A 382 3.62 -25.71 -9.68
C VAL A 382 4.37 -26.91 -9.08
N GLU A 383 5.57 -27.20 -9.59
CA GLU A 383 6.38 -28.34 -9.10
C GLU A 383 6.87 -28.13 -7.66
N MET A 384 7.22 -26.89 -7.28
CA MET A 384 7.54 -26.56 -5.89
C MET A 384 6.34 -26.84 -4.97
N GLY A 385 5.12 -26.52 -5.37
CA GLY A 385 3.92 -26.82 -4.60
C GLY A 385 3.58 -28.32 -4.53
N ARG A 386 4.01 -29.11 -5.52
CA ARG A 386 3.87 -30.57 -5.49
C ARG A 386 4.90 -31.26 -4.59
N SER A 387 6.07 -30.70 -4.43
CA SER A 387 7.18 -31.26 -3.64
C SER A 387 7.26 -30.73 -2.22
N GLY A 388 6.64 -29.57 -1.91
CA GLY A 388 6.59 -28.95 -0.59
C GLY A 388 5.27 -29.16 0.16
N ALA A 389 4.89 -28.16 0.96
CA ALA A 389 3.56 -28.09 1.55
C ALA A 389 2.49 -28.15 0.44
N ARG A 390 1.48 -28.98 0.64
CA ARG A 390 0.43 -29.21 -0.39
C ARG A 390 -0.65 -28.14 -0.34
N GLU A 391 -0.96 -27.66 0.85
CA GLU A 391 -1.97 -26.67 1.09
C GLU A 391 -1.52 -25.72 2.22
N TYR A 392 -1.85 -24.45 2.08
CA TYR A 392 -1.85 -23.49 3.18
C TYR A 392 -3.28 -23.32 3.65
N VAL A 393 -3.52 -23.58 4.94
CA VAL A 393 -4.82 -23.40 5.57
C VAL A 393 -4.79 -22.14 6.39
N LEU A 394 -5.67 -21.20 6.06
CA LEU A 394 -5.84 -19.91 6.71
C LEU A 394 -7.09 -20.01 7.60
N THR A 395 -6.98 -19.65 8.87
CA THR A 395 -8.10 -19.66 9.80
C THR A 395 -7.99 -18.54 10.83
N SER A 396 -9.13 -18.02 11.28
CA SER A 396 -9.23 -17.18 12.47
C SER A 396 -10.52 -17.56 13.18
N GLU A 397 -10.39 -18.24 14.32
CA GLU A 397 -11.55 -18.75 15.07
C GLU A 397 -12.23 -17.63 15.88
N HIS A 398 -11.47 -16.63 16.31
CA HIS A 398 -11.97 -15.48 17.07
C HIS A 398 -12.54 -14.36 16.16
N ASP A 399 -12.00 -14.18 14.96
CA ASP A 399 -12.52 -13.25 13.95
C ASP A 399 -12.52 -13.87 12.53
N PRO A 400 -13.55 -14.65 12.17
CA PRO A 400 -13.68 -15.24 10.83
C PRO A 400 -13.65 -14.21 9.69
N GLY A 401 -13.98 -12.95 9.98
CA GLY A 401 -13.94 -11.83 9.06
C GLY A 401 -12.52 -11.50 8.56
N MET A 402 -11.51 -11.64 9.43
CA MET A 402 -10.09 -11.45 9.07
C MET A 402 -9.65 -12.47 8.02
N ALA A 403 -9.87 -13.77 8.28
CA ALA A 403 -9.51 -14.83 7.34
C ALA A 403 -10.24 -14.68 5.99
N ARG A 404 -11.53 -14.27 6.02
CA ARG A 404 -12.30 -13.98 4.82
C ARG A 404 -11.69 -12.84 4.01
N ARG A 405 -11.36 -11.71 4.63
CA ARG A 405 -10.75 -10.56 3.96
C ARG A 405 -9.39 -10.90 3.37
N LEU A 406 -8.57 -11.69 4.07
CA LEU A 406 -7.30 -12.18 3.56
C LEU A 406 -7.53 -13.05 2.31
N ALA A 407 -8.46 -14.00 2.34
CA ALA A 407 -8.83 -14.82 1.19
C ALA A 407 -9.33 -13.96 0.01
N GLU A 408 -10.15 -12.93 0.25
CA GLU A 408 -10.61 -11.96 -0.76
C GLU A 408 -9.42 -11.25 -1.43
N THR A 409 -8.45 -10.79 -0.65
CA THR A 409 -7.26 -10.09 -1.18
C THR A 409 -6.38 -11.02 -2.02
N LEU A 410 -6.20 -12.27 -1.59
CA LEU A 410 -5.45 -13.26 -2.36
C LEU A 410 -6.11 -13.55 -3.73
N VAL A 411 -7.43 -13.67 -3.76
CA VAL A 411 -8.20 -13.87 -5.02
C VAL A 411 -8.03 -12.69 -5.97
N LEU A 412 -8.00 -11.44 -5.47
CA LEU A 412 -7.74 -10.25 -6.29
C LEU A 412 -6.36 -10.29 -6.95
N SER A 413 -5.40 -11.00 -6.36
CA SER A 413 -4.06 -11.21 -6.91
C SER A 413 -3.96 -12.42 -7.86
N GLY A 414 -5.08 -13.05 -8.23
CA GLY A 414 -5.11 -14.21 -9.10
C GLY A 414 -4.67 -15.52 -8.43
N ILE A 415 -4.66 -15.56 -7.10
CA ILE A 415 -4.37 -16.77 -6.32
C ILE A 415 -5.64 -17.60 -6.18
N GLU A 416 -5.54 -18.92 -6.42
CA GLU A 416 -6.63 -19.88 -6.19
C GLU A 416 -6.81 -20.08 -4.67
N VAL A 417 -8.01 -19.79 -4.18
CA VAL A 417 -8.40 -19.97 -2.79
C VAL A 417 -9.73 -20.72 -2.72
N ASN A 418 -9.84 -21.67 -1.82
CA ASN A 418 -11.04 -22.46 -1.59
C ASN A 418 -11.60 -22.19 -0.19
N LYS A 419 -12.91 -21.93 -0.08
CA LYS A 419 -13.62 -21.86 1.19
C LYS A 419 -13.98 -23.28 1.66
N ALA A 420 -13.71 -23.61 2.91
CA ALA A 420 -14.15 -24.87 3.51
C ALA A 420 -15.69 -24.92 3.63
N LEU A 421 -16.30 -26.08 3.28
CA LEU A 421 -17.73 -26.35 3.42
C LEU A 421 -18.05 -27.28 4.59
N GLU A 422 -17.01 -27.90 5.19
CA GLU A 422 -17.09 -28.79 6.32
C GLU A 422 -15.87 -28.58 7.23
N PRO A 423 -15.87 -29.04 8.48
CA PRO A 423 -14.72 -28.93 9.37
C PRO A 423 -13.46 -29.55 8.75
N VAL A 424 -12.34 -28.84 8.87
CA VAL A 424 -11.05 -29.21 8.26
C VAL A 424 -10.13 -29.85 9.29
N SER A 425 -9.68 -31.07 9.04
CA SER A 425 -8.68 -31.75 9.90
C SER A 425 -7.27 -31.48 9.37
N VAL A 426 -6.47 -30.74 10.13
CA VAL A 426 -5.09 -30.40 9.79
C VAL A 426 -4.24 -30.20 11.05
N GLY A 427 -2.96 -30.60 11.03
CA GLY A 427 -2.04 -30.37 12.15
C GLY A 427 -2.48 -31.06 13.46
N GLY A 428 -3.29 -32.13 13.40
CA GLY A 428 -3.83 -32.80 14.56
C GLY A 428 -5.02 -32.10 15.25
N ARG A 429 -5.53 -31.01 14.62
CA ARG A 429 -6.70 -30.23 15.06
C ARG A 429 -7.83 -30.38 14.04
N THR A 430 -9.04 -30.05 14.48
CA THR A 430 -10.21 -29.91 13.61
C THR A 430 -10.66 -28.46 13.67
N LEU A 431 -10.57 -27.76 12.55
CA LEU A 431 -10.95 -26.36 12.39
C LEU A 431 -12.41 -26.26 11.94
N PRO A 432 -13.16 -25.23 12.35
CA PRO A 432 -14.50 -24.99 11.84
C PRO A 432 -14.47 -24.69 10.33
N ALA A 433 -15.55 -24.99 9.61
CA ALA A 433 -15.68 -24.59 8.20
C ALA A 433 -15.76 -23.07 8.04
N GLU A 434 -16.44 -22.41 8.98
CA GLU A 434 -16.52 -20.95 9.00
C GLU A 434 -15.17 -20.34 9.36
N GLY A 435 -14.74 -19.33 8.59
CA GLY A 435 -13.44 -18.67 8.77
C GLY A 435 -12.24 -19.51 8.33
N THR A 436 -12.45 -20.69 7.71
CA THR A 436 -11.34 -21.52 7.21
C THR A 436 -11.29 -21.53 5.68
N TYR A 437 -10.10 -21.20 5.15
CA TYR A 437 -9.80 -21.12 3.73
C TYR A 437 -8.57 -21.97 3.40
N ILE A 438 -8.59 -22.61 2.25
CA ILE A 438 -7.54 -23.53 1.79
C ILE A 438 -6.93 -22.96 0.50
N VAL A 439 -5.64 -22.75 0.50
CA VAL A 439 -4.86 -22.29 -0.64
C VAL A 439 -4.04 -23.48 -1.17
N PRO A 440 -4.41 -24.06 -2.32
CA PRO A 440 -3.61 -25.11 -2.95
C PRO A 440 -2.23 -24.56 -3.35
N MET A 441 -1.17 -25.30 -3.04
CA MET A 441 0.18 -24.83 -3.31
C MET A 441 0.70 -25.21 -4.71
N ASP A 442 0.09 -26.19 -5.39
CA ASP A 442 0.46 -26.64 -6.73
C ASP A 442 -0.22 -25.79 -7.82
N GLN A 443 -0.15 -24.46 -7.65
CA GLN A 443 -0.65 -23.47 -8.58
C GLN A 443 0.46 -22.55 -9.12
N PRO A 444 0.28 -21.92 -10.28
CA PRO A 444 1.30 -21.06 -10.89
C PRO A 444 1.72 -19.87 -10.04
N SER A 445 0.86 -19.41 -9.13
CA SER A 445 1.11 -18.30 -8.20
C SER A 445 1.86 -18.71 -6.93
N HIS A 446 2.43 -19.93 -6.85
CA HIS A 446 3.10 -20.47 -5.66
C HIS A 446 4.12 -19.49 -5.05
N ARG A 447 4.98 -18.87 -5.89
CA ARG A 447 5.99 -17.92 -5.40
C ARG A 447 5.38 -16.67 -4.79
N LEU A 448 4.31 -16.15 -5.38
CA LEU A 448 3.57 -15.02 -4.81
C LEU A 448 2.91 -15.40 -3.48
N ILE A 449 2.30 -16.59 -3.40
CA ILE A 449 1.71 -17.11 -2.15
C ILE A 449 2.76 -17.14 -1.04
N ARG A 450 3.93 -17.75 -1.31
CA ARG A 450 5.03 -17.81 -0.35
C ARG A 450 5.52 -16.43 0.06
N ASN A 451 5.65 -15.53 -0.91
CA ASN A 451 6.10 -14.16 -0.67
C ASN A 451 5.15 -13.36 0.23
N LEU A 452 3.82 -13.59 0.12
CA LEU A 452 2.81 -12.87 0.89
C LEU A 452 2.45 -13.52 2.23
N LEU A 453 2.52 -14.85 2.31
CA LEU A 453 2.00 -15.58 3.47
C LEU A 453 3.08 -16.14 4.40
N ASP A 454 4.28 -16.43 3.90
CA ASP A 454 5.35 -16.94 4.77
C ASP A 454 5.72 -15.88 5.83
N PRO A 455 6.02 -16.30 7.07
CA PRO A 455 6.45 -15.38 8.13
C PRO A 455 7.72 -14.61 7.78
N HIS A 456 8.64 -15.25 7.05
CA HIS A 456 9.92 -14.70 6.67
C HIS A 456 10.15 -14.77 5.17
N THR A 457 10.55 -13.65 4.59
CA THR A 457 11.23 -13.58 3.30
C THR A 457 12.70 -13.29 3.58
N PRO A 458 13.60 -14.25 3.39
CA PRO A 458 15.01 -14.07 3.73
C PRO A 458 15.65 -13.02 2.82
N MET A 459 16.44 -12.14 3.43
CA MET A 459 17.26 -11.15 2.75
C MET A 459 18.66 -11.75 2.49
N ASP A 460 19.33 -11.30 1.45
CA ASP A 460 20.69 -11.72 1.10
C ASP A 460 21.64 -11.63 2.30
N ALA A 461 22.31 -12.74 2.65
CA ALA A 461 23.11 -12.86 3.87
C ALA A 461 24.32 -11.91 3.85
N ASP A 462 24.95 -11.70 2.71
CA ASP A 462 26.10 -10.79 2.58
C ASP A 462 25.65 -9.33 2.68
N PHE A 463 24.44 -9.03 2.19
CA PHE A 463 23.85 -7.72 2.39
C PHE A 463 23.59 -7.46 3.88
N VAL A 464 22.95 -8.39 4.58
CA VAL A 464 22.66 -8.27 6.03
C VAL A 464 23.97 -8.13 6.82
N ALA A 465 25.01 -8.92 6.50
CA ALA A 465 26.32 -8.80 7.15
C ALA A 465 26.93 -7.41 6.99
N ARG A 466 26.84 -6.81 5.79
CA ARG A 466 27.28 -5.43 5.56
C ARG A 466 26.47 -4.42 6.37
N GLN A 467 25.15 -4.61 6.53
CA GLN A 467 24.35 -3.71 7.37
C GLN A 467 24.75 -3.81 8.84
N ILE A 468 25.06 -5.00 9.36
CA ILE A 468 25.60 -5.19 10.72
C ILE A 468 26.92 -4.45 10.89
N GLU A 469 27.85 -4.56 9.91
CA GLU A 469 29.13 -3.84 9.93
C GLU A 469 28.93 -2.31 9.91
N ARG A 470 28.00 -1.79 9.07
CA ARG A 470 27.68 -0.37 9.02
C ARG A 470 27.18 0.13 10.39
N ARG A 471 26.26 -0.61 11.01
CA ARG A 471 25.72 -0.30 12.34
C ARG A 471 26.79 -0.33 13.44
N ALA A 472 27.69 -1.30 13.39
CA ALA A 472 28.84 -1.35 14.30
C ALA A 472 29.72 -0.08 14.22
N ASN A 473 29.75 0.54 13.04
CA ASN A 473 30.42 1.82 12.78
C ASN A 473 29.47 3.02 12.95
N ARG A 474 28.27 2.85 13.53
CA ARG A 474 27.21 3.86 13.73
C ARG A 474 26.79 4.58 12.44
N LEU A 475 26.89 3.91 11.31
CA LEU A 475 26.31 4.36 10.04
C LEU A 475 24.89 3.82 9.90
N PRO A 476 23.97 4.60 9.33
CA PRO A 476 22.61 4.11 9.05
C PRO A 476 22.68 2.89 8.14
N ASP A 477 21.75 1.93 8.32
CA ASP A 477 21.59 0.84 7.37
C ASP A 477 21.06 1.35 6.01
N GLN A 478 21.16 0.50 5.01
CA GLN A 478 20.76 0.79 3.63
C GLN A 478 19.51 -0.01 3.22
N ILE A 479 18.70 -0.39 4.19
CA ILE A 479 17.42 -1.06 3.93
C ILE A 479 16.44 -0.01 3.42
N TYR A 480 15.91 -0.24 2.21
CA TYR A 480 15.12 0.77 1.51
C TYR A 480 13.67 0.86 2.00
N ASP A 481 13.08 -0.28 2.42
CA ASP A 481 11.70 -0.36 2.91
C ASP A 481 11.60 -1.40 4.04
N VAL A 482 10.39 -1.78 4.44
CA VAL A 482 10.18 -2.79 5.49
C VAL A 482 10.79 -4.15 5.14
N THR A 483 11.21 -4.88 6.17
CA THR A 483 11.84 -6.20 6.05
C THR A 483 10.87 -7.36 6.26
N ALA A 484 9.61 -7.07 6.63
CA ALA A 484 8.55 -8.06 6.78
C ALA A 484 7.19 -7.48 6.38
N TRP A 485 6.33 -8.35 5.84
CA TRP A 485 4.98 -8.00 5.37
C TRP A 485 4.01 -9.18 5.41
N SER A 486 4.33 -10.28 6.11
CA SER A 486 3.47 -11.47 6.19
C SER A 486 2.02 -11.08 6.50
N MET A 487 1.13 -11.31 5.53
CA MET A 487 -0.28 -10.97 5.70
C MET A 487 -0.93 -11.74 6.84
N PRO A 488 -0.74 -13.07 7.01
CA PRO A 488 -1.30 -13.78 8.15
C PRO A 488 -0.93 -13.17 9.49
N SER A 489 0.35 -12.83 9.69
CA SER A 489 0.85 -12.23 10.92
C SER A 489 0.24 -10.86 11.23
N LEU A 490 0.06 -10.00 10.20
CA LEU A 490 -0.50 -8.66 10.35
C LEU A 490 -2.03 -8.62 10.36
N TRP A 491 -2.68 -9.73 9.99
CA TRP A 491 -4.12 -9.85 9.90
C TRP A 491 -4.71 -10.73 11.05
N ASP A 492 -3.88 -11.17 11.97
CA ASP A 492 -4.30 -12.08 13.05
C ASP A 492 -5.02 -13.32 12.50
N VAL A 493 -4.41 -13.92 11.47
CA VAL A 493 -4.87 -15.14 10.82
C VAL A 493 -3.82 -16.22 10.99
N GLU A 494 -4.22 -17.34 11.56
CA GLU A 494 -3.35 -18.50 11.69
C GLU A 494 -3.08 -19.11 10.31
N LEU A 495 -1.81 -19.34 9.99
CA LEU A 495 -1.35 -20.07 8.81
C LEU A 495 -0.87 -21.47 9.22
N ILE A 496 -1.53 -22.51 8.73
CA ILE A 496 -1.13 -23.90 8.92
C ILE A 496 -0.64 -24.47 7.60
N MET A 497 0.62 -24.87 7.55
CA MET A 497 1.23 -25.51 6.37
C MET A 497 0.94 -27.01 6.41
N ALA A 498 0.16 -27.50 5.46
CA ALA A 498 -0.23 -28.92 5.38
C ALA A 498 0.62 -29.68 4.36
N ASP A 499 1.37 -30.69 4.80
CA ASP A 499 2.19 -31.57 3.94
C ASP A 499 1.34 -32.49 3.04
N ARG A 500 0.05 -32.61 3.34
CA ARG A 500 -0.93 -33.42 2.60
C ARG A 500 -2.18 -32.60 2.37
N ALA A 501 -2.85 -32.85 1.26
CA ALA A 501 -4.17 -32.27 1.02
C ALA A 501 -5.14 -32.69 2.15
N THR A 502 -5.88 -31.72 2.67
CA THR A 502 -6.85 -31.92 3.76
C THR A 502 -8.01 -32.85 3.33
N GLY A 503 -8.31 -32.87 2.02
CA GLY A 503 -9.42 -33.64 1.46
C GLY A 503 -10.81 -33.14 1.87
N ALA A 504 -10.90 -31.98 2.54
CA ALA A 504 -12.17 -31.39 2.92
C ALA A 504 -12.97 -30.95 1.69
N ALA A 505 -14.29 -31.00 1.79
CA ALA A 505 -15.18 -30.43 0.78
C ALA A 505 -15.02 -28.91 0.77
N THR A 506 -14.81 -28.34 -0.43
CA THR A 506 -14.52 -26.91 -0.59
C THR A 506 -15.34 -26.27 -1.69
N LEU A 507 -15.44 -24.95 -1.65
CA LEU A 507 -15.95 -24.10 -2.72
C LEU A 507 -14.82 -23.22 -3.23
N SER A 508 -14.50 -23.33 -4.53
CA SER A 508 -13.52 -22.44 -5.17
C SER A 508 -14.06 -21.01 -5.24
N LEU A 509 -13.22 -20.03 -4.88
CA LEU A 509 -13.58 -18.62 -4.86
C LEU A 509 -13.18 -17.97 -6.19
N ASN A 510 -14.09 -17.95 -7.17
CA ASN A 510 -13.84 -17.31 -8.47
C ASN A 510 -14.04 -15.79 -8.45
N ASN A 511 -14.79 -15.30 -7.47
CA ASN A 511 -14.97 -13.86 -7.23
C ASN A 511 -15.36 -13.58 -5.76
N THR A 512 -15.05 -12.40 -5.28
CA THR A 512 -15.28 -11.98 -3.90
C THR A 512 -16.77 -11.90 -3.51
N ARG A 513 -17.72 -11.83 -4.46
CA ARG A 513 -19.16 -11.78 -4.17
C ARG A 513 -19.69 -13.07 -3.56
N GLN A 514 -19.07 -14.21 -3.84
CA GLN A 514 -19.49 -15.51 -3.32
C GLN A 514 -19.21 -15.68 -1.81
N MET A 515 -18.47 -14.77 -1.20
CA MET A 515 -18.03 -14.87 0.20
C MET A 515 -19.02 -14.28 1.21
N ARG A 516 -20.05 -13.54 0.78
CA ARG A 516 -20.89 -12.71 1.66
C ARG A 516 -22.33 -13.19 1.79
N ASP A 517 -22.61 -14.47 1.67
CA ASP A 517 -23.94 -15.01 1.90
C ASP A 517 -24.21 -15.12 3.41
N VAL A 518 -25.10 -14.26 3.91
CA VAL A 518 -25.63 -14.34 5.28
C VAL A 518 -27.05 -14.91 5.22
N ALA A 519 -27.32 -15.90 6.06
CA ALA A 519 -28.65 -16.45 6.20
C ALA A 519 -29.65 -15.38 6.70
N SER A 520 -30.91 -15.45 6.26
CA SER A 520 -31.97 -14.57 6.76
C SER A 520 -32.07 -14.69 8.29
N LEU A 521 -32.13 -13.54 8.98
CA LEU A 521 -32.33 -13.50 10.43
C LEU A 521 -33.75 -13.92 10.76
N ARG A 522 -33.88 -14.83 11.77
CA ARG A 522 -35.16 -15.12 12.39
C ARG A 522 -35.52 -14.04 13.40
N ASP A 523 -36.81 -13.89 13.64
CA ASP A 523 -37.28 -13.06 14.75
C ASP A 523 -36.82 -13.66 16.09
N ALA A 524 -36.44 -12.79 17.01
CA ALA A 524 -35.97 -13.13 18.35
C ALA A 524 -36.87 -12.47 19.40
N ALA A 525 -37.11 -13.13 20.54
CA ALA A 525 -37.96 -12.59 21.58
C ALA A 525 -37.32 -11.43 22.36
N VAL A 526 -36.01 -11.49 22.60
CA VAL A 526 -35.28 -10.48 23.40
C VAL A 526 -34.50 -9.51 22.50
N GLY A 527 -33.78 -10.03 21.50
CA GLY A 527 -32.94 -9.24 20.63
C GLY A 527 -31.83 -10.05 19.96
N TYR A 528 -30.70 -9.40 19.70
CA TYR A 528 -29.61 -9.96 18.92
C TYR A 528 -28.27 -9.67 19.58
N LEU A 529 -27.33 -10.60 19.44
CA LEU A 529 -25.93 -10.42 19.79
C LEU A 529 -25.09 -10.43 18.50
N MET A 530 -24.05 -9.60 18.45
CA MET A 530 -22.97 -9.68 17.45
C MET A 530 -21.66 -9.92 18.20
N PRO A 531 -21.04 -11.11 18.10
CA PRO A 531 -19.67 -11.30 18.58
C PRO A 531 -18.75 -10.26 17.96
N TRP A 532 -17.91 -9.63 18.78
CA TRP A 532 -17.08 -8.53 18.32
C TRP A 532 -15.93 -9.05 17.45
N GLY A 533 -15.64 -8.33 16.40
CA GLY A 533 -14.59 -8.57 15.42
C GLY A 533 -14.68 -7.55 14.31
N THR A 534 -13.88 -7.70 13.28
CA THR A 534 -13.75 -6.72 12.17
C THR A 534 -15.07 -6.46 11.45
N ASP A 535 -15.82 -7.53 11.14
CA ASP A 535 -17.09 -7.41 10.43
C ASP A 535 -18.19 -6.84 11.32
N ALA A 536 -18.18 -7.21 12.61
CA ALA A 536 -19.12 -6.68 13.62
C ALA A 536 -18.87 -5.20 13.87
N ALA A 537 -17.62 -4.75 13.96
CA ALA A 537 -17.27 -3.34 14.14
C ALA A 537 -17.81 -2.49 12.97
N ALA A 538 -17.65 -2.96 11.72
CA ALA A 538 -18.20 -2.28 10.54
C ALA A 538 -19.74 -2.28 10.52
N ALA A 539 -20.36 -3.40 10.90
CA ALA A 539 -21.81 -3.51 11.00
C ALA A 539 -22.39 -2.62 12.12
N VAL A 540 -21.73 -2.53 13.26
CA VAL A 540 -22.13 -1.67 14.38
C VAL A 540 -21.98 -0.19 13.99
N ALA A 541 -20.89 0.19 13.33
CA ALA A 541 -20.74 1.57 12.84
C ALA A 541 -21.89 1.97 11.90
N GLU A 542 -22.30 1.08 10.97
CA GLU A 542 -23.48 1.33 10.12
C GLU A 542 -24.78 1.35 10.92
N ALA A 543 -24.97 0.42 11.86
CA ALA A 543 -26.16 0.36 12.70
C ALA A 543 -26.37 1.65 13.51
N LEU A 544 -25.29 2.17 14.11
CA LEU A 544 -25.32 3.44 14.86
C LEU A 544 -25.71 4.62 13.95
N ARG A 545 -25.13 4.71 12.74
CA ARG A 545 -25.51 5.75 11.75
C ARG A 545 -26.97 5.69 11.32
N GLU A 546 -27.56 4.49 11.32
CA GLU A 546 -28.98 4.30 11.06
C GLU A 546 -29.87 4.51 12.29
N GLY A 547 -29.30 4.90 13.43
CA GLY A 547 -30.04 5.17 14.67
C GLY A 547 -30.46 3.90 15.42
N ILE A 548 -29.90 2.73 15.09
CA ILE A 548 -30.10 1.51 15.89
C ILE A 548 -29.35 1.67 17.20
N ARG A 549 -30.04 1.41 18.31
CA ARG A 549 -29.45 1.45 19.64
C ARG A 549 -28.68 0.16 19.92
N VAL A 550 -27.37 0.30 20.09
CA VAL A 550 -26.43 -0.79 20.33
C VAL A 550 -25.79 -0.58 21.69
N ARG A 551 -25.56 -1.66 22.41
CA ARG A 551 -24.78 -1.68 23.64
C ARG A 551 -23.60 -2.61 23.48
N SER A 552 -22.54 -2.43 24.28
CA SER A 552 -21.34 -3.26 24.29
C SER A 552 -21.15 -3.95 25.63
N ALA A 553 -20.82 -5.22 25.61
CA ALA A 553 -20.48 -6.01 26.80
C ALA A 553 -19.11 -5.57 27.36
N GLY A 554 -19.05 -5.19 28.63
CA GLY A 554 -17.83 -4.80 29.31
C GLY A 554 -17.11 -5.93 30.04
N ALA A 555 -17.60 -7.16 29.91
CA ALA A 555 -16.97 -8.39 30.41
C ALA A 555 -17.57 -9.60 29.69
N GLU A 556 -16.90 -10.73 29.80
CA GLU A 556 -17.35 -12.02 29.26
C GLU A 556 -18.65 -12.50 29.89
N PHE A 557 -19.43 -13.29 29.13
CA PHE A 557 -20.63 -13.94 29.61
C PHE A 557 -21.00 -15.18 28.79
N THR A 558 -21.69 -16.14 29.41
CA THR A 558 -22.23 -17.35 28.77
C THR A 558 -23.74 -17.25 28.63
N LEU A 559 -24.26 -17.30 27.40
CA LEU A 559 -25.69 -17.30 27.11
C LEU A 559 -26.04 -18.37 26.07
N GLY A 560 -27.10 -19.14 26.35
CA GLY A 560 -27.55 -20.21 25.46
C GLY A 560 -26.53 -21.33 25.23
N GLY A 561 -25.55 -21.47 26.14
CA GLY A 561 -24.45 -22.45 26.02
C GLY A 561 -23.29 -22.02 25.13
N ARG A 562 -23.24 -20.76 24.76
CA ARG A 562 -22.15 -20.14 24.02
C ARG A 562 -21.52 -19.02 24.84
N ASP A 563 -20.19 -18.94 24.79
CA ASP A 563 -19.41 -17.90 25.43
C ASP A 563 -19.29 -16.68 24.51
N TYR A 564 -19.38 -15.51 25.11
CA TYR A 564 -19.27 -14.20 24.43
C TYR A 564 -18.19 -13.35 25.09
N ALA A 565 -17.28 -12.88 24.32
CA ALA A 565 -16.15 -12.03 24.76
C ALA A 565 -16.57 -10.60 25.06
N VAL A 566 -15.64 -9.86 25.70
CA VAL A 566 -15.68 -8.40 25.86
C VAL A 566 -15.91 -7.73 24.50
N GLY A 567 -16.69 -6.66 24.46
CA GLY A 567 -17.02 -5.95 23.22
C GLY A 567 -18.26 -6.45 22.50
N THR A 568 -18.72 -7.69 22.74
CA THR A 568 -19.93 -8.25 22.09
C THR A 568 -21.05 -7.21 22.05
N ALA A 569 -21.55 -6.91 20.86
CA ALA A 569 -22.64 -5.97 20.70
C ALA A 569 -23.98 -6.60 21.10
N ILE A 570 -24.75 -5.86 21.88
CA ILE A 570 -26.07 -6.28 22.42
C ILE A 570 -27.14 -5.35 21.84
N ILE A 571 -28.05 -5.87 21.04
CA ILE A 571 -29.09 -5.11 20.34
C ILE A 571 -30.47 -5.63 20.78
N ARG A 572 -31.19 -4.86 21.58
CA ARG A 572 -32.47 -5.29 22.15
C ARG A 572 -33.66 -4.81 21.34
N ASN A 573 -34.67 -5.66 21.18
CA ASN A 573 -35.93 -5.28 20.56
C ASN A 573 -36.62 -4.15 21.30
N SER A 574 -36.56 -4.15 22.64
CA SER A 574 -37.17 -3.13 23.50
C SER A 574 -36.62 -1.73 23.32
N ASP A 575 -35.40 -1.62 22.82
CA ASP A 575 -34.70 -0.35 22.63
C ASP A 575 -34.82 0.17 21.21
N ASN A 576 -35.37 -0.65 20.28
CA ASN A 576 -35.37 -0.40 18.83
C ASN A 576 -36.77 -0.56 18.21
N GLU A 577 -36.90 -0.13 16.96
CA GLU A 577 -38.16 -0.23 16.20
C GLU A 577 -38.44 -1.66 15.73
N SER A 578 -39.69 -1.96 15.37
CA SER A 578 -40.14 -3.30 15.01
C SER A 578 -39.56 -3.85 13.72
N ASP A 579 -38.95 -3.03 12.88
CA ASP A 579 -38.22 -3.42 11.66
C ASP A 579 -36.73 -3.79 11.88
N LEU A 580 -36.32 -3.84 13.15
CA LEU A 580 -34.93 -4.18 13.55
C LEU A 580 -34.39 -5.45 12.87
N PRO A 581 -35.11 -6.58 12.79
CA PRO A 581 -34.58 -7.81 12.19
C PRO A 581 -34.22 -7.62 10.72
N GLN A 582 -35.03 -6.91 9.95
CA GLN A 582 -34.81 -6.64 8.52
C GLN A 582 -33.61 -5.71 8.31
N ARG A 583 -33.48 -4.68 9.15
CA ARG A 583 -32.34 -3.76 9.10
C ARG A 583 -31.05 -4.48 9.47
N LEU A 584 -31.02 -5.26 10.54
CA LEU A 584 -29.86 -6.04 10.93
C LEU A 584 -29.47 -7.08 9.89
N ALA A 585 -30.45 -7.79 9.29
CA ALA A 585 -30.18 -8.75 8.22
C ALA A 585 -29.45 -8.09 7.03
N ARG A 586 -29.92 -6.91 6.60
CA ARG A 586 -29.30 -6.13 5.52
C ARG A 586 -27.89 -5.68 5.87
N ILE A 587 -27.70 -5.13 7.07
CA ILE A 587 -26.38 -4.68 7.56
C ILE A 587 -25.42 -5.86 7.67
N ALA A 588 -25.84 -6.94 8.31
CA ALA A 588 -25.06 -8.16 8.50
C ALA A 588 -24.63 -8.75 7.14
N THR A 589 -25.55 -8.84 6.17
CA THR A 589 -25.23 -9.32 4.81
C THR A 589 -24.19 -8.45 4.13
N ARG A 590 -24.29 -7.11 4.30
CA ARG A 590 -23.33 -6.18 3.68
C ARG A 590 -21.90 -6.35 4.22
N HIS A 591 -21.76 -6.53 5.53
CA HIS A 591 -20.48 -6.57 6.20
C HIS A 591 -19.95 -8.00 6.44
N GLY A 592 -20.80 -9.02 6.37
CA GLY A 592 -20.44 -10.40 6.70
C GLY A 592 -20.51 -10.69 8.21
N ALA A 593 -21.15 -9.80 9.00
CA ALA A 593 -21.18 -9.94 10.45
C ALA A 593 -22.10 -11.08 10.90
N GLU A 594 -21.66 -11.84 11.90
CA GLU A 594 -22.50 -12.84 12.57
C GLU A 594 -23.54 -12.13 13.46
N VAL A 595 -24.80 -12.52 13.33
CA VAL A 595 -25.90 -12.04 14.19
C VAL A 595 -26.61 -13.22 14.84
N VAL A 596 -26.55 -13.29 16.16
CA VAL A 596 -27.11 -14.38 16.97
C VAL A 596 -28.42 -13.91 17.59
N PRO A 597 -29.60 -14.45 17.19
CA PRO A 597 -30.88 -14.12 17.78
C PRO A 597 -31.01 -14.76 19.18
N ILE A 598 -31.47 -13.98 20.18
CA ILE A 598 -31.66 -14.44 21.56
C ILE A 598 -33.13 -14.30 22.00
N ASP A 599 -33.64 -15.40 22.56
CA ASP A 599 -35.00 -15.46 23.08
C ASP A 599 -35.06 -15.41 24.61
N ASP A 600 -33.92 -15.54 25.29
CA ASP A 600 -33.72 -15.49 26.72
C ASP A 600 -32.52 -14.58 27.04
N SER A 601 -32.61 -13.83 28.12
CA SER A 601 -31.52 -12.94 28.61
C SER A 601 -30.91 -13.44 29.93
N TYR A 602 -31.22 -14.65 30.34
CA TYR A 602 -30.69 -15.21 31.57
C TYR A 602 -29.26 -15.74 31.36
N VAL A 603 -28.29 -14.94 31.74
CA VAL A 603 -26.86 -15.29 31.72
C VAL A 603 -26.57 -16.22 32.87
N ARG A 604 -25.93 -17.39 32.60
CA ARG A 604 -25.56 -18.38 33.59
C ARG A 604 -24.24 -18.11 34.29
N GLU A 605 -23.27 -17.62 33.50
CA GLU A 605 -21.92 -17.32 33.96
C GLU A 605 -21.47 -15.98 33.38
N GLY A 606 -20.72 -15.21 34.16
CA GLY A 606 -20.19 -13.91 33.75
C GLY A 606 -21.18 -12.74 33.93
N MET A 607 -21.11 -11.78 33.01
CA MET A 607 -21.82 -10.50 33.09
C MET A 607 -23.27 -10.61 32.63
N SER A 608 -24.23 -10.20 33.45
CA SER A 608 -25.64 -10.08 33.01
C SER A 608 -25.84 -8.95 32.00
N LEU A 609 -26.77 -9.15 31.03
CA LEU A 609 -27.04 -8.17 29.98
C LEU A 609 -27.66 -6.85 30.49
N GLY A 610 -28.04 -6.75 31.73
CA GLY A 610 -28.50 -5.55 32.41
C GLY A 610 -27.53 -4.98 33.44
N SER A 611 -26.29 -5.47 33.48
CA SER A 611 -25.24 -5.01 34.39
C SER A 611 -24.83 -3.56 34.10
N GLY A 612 -24.36 -2.85 35.14
CA GLY A 612 -23.71 -1.54 34.98
C GLY A 612 -22.41 -1.56 34.16
N ARG A 613 -21.88 -2.76 33.83
CA ARG A 613 -20.72 -2.94 32.92
C ARG A 613 -21.14 -3.00 31.45
N VAL A 614 -22.40 -2.85 31.12
CA VAL A 614 -22.89 -2.76 29.75
C VAL A 614 -22.92 -1.29 29.36
N SER A 615 -22.06 -0.90 28.39
CA SER A 615 -21.96 0.46 27.89
C SER A 615 -22.94 0.70 26.73
N HIS A 616 -23.48 1.91 26.63
CA HIS A 616 -24.25 2.34 25.47
C HIS A 616 -23.29 2.90 24.40
N LEU A 617 -23.39 2.39 23.17
CA LEU A 617 -22.65 2.93 22.04
C LEU A 617 -23.47 4.04 21.36
N THR A 618 -22.77 5.09 20.95
CA THR A 618 -23.30 6.20 20.14
C THR A 618 -22.49 6.34 18.88
N GLU A 619 -23.06 6.88 17.80
CA GLU A 619 -22.29 7.25 16.64
C GLU A 619 -21.27 8.33 17.05
N PRO A 620 -19.94 8.04 17.02
CA PRO A 620 -18.98 9.01 17.50
C PRO A 620 -18.78 10.13 16.47
N ARG A 621 -18.71 11.37 16.97
CA ARG A 621 -18.32 12.55 16.18
C ARG A 621 -16.78 12.64 16.18
N VAL A 622 -16.17 12.26 15.05
CA VAL A 622 -14.72 12.12 14.94
C VAL A 622 -14.09 13.32 14.27
N LEU A 623 -13.13 13.95 14.93
CA LEU A 623 -12.20 14.91 14.34
C LEU A 623 -10.90 14.22 14.00
N LEU A 624 -10.48 14.30 12.74
CA LEU A 624 -9.16 13.88 12.28
C LEU A 624 -8.29 15.12 12.04
N VAL A 625 -7.18 15.22 12.74
CA VAL A 625 -6.22 16.30 12.50
C VAL A 625 -5.56 16.08 11.14
N TYR A 626 -5.71 17.08 10.28
CA TYR A 626 -5.34 17.02 8.87
C TYR A 626 -4.26 18.04 8.54
N ASP A 627 -3.43 17.81 7.51
CA ASP A 627 -2.36 18.75 7.13
C ASP A 627 -1.11 18.66 8.03
N ARG A 628 -0.05 19.38 7.65
CA ARG A 628 1.18 19.49 8.48
C ARG A 628 0.86 20.00 9.88
N PRO A 629 1.51 19.46 10.93
CA PRO A 629 2.69 18.58 10.92
C PRO A 629 2.38 17.08 10.81
N GLY A 630 1.12 16.69 10.57
CA GLY A 630 0.76 15.30 10.33
C GLY A 630 1.49 14.75 9.10
N GLN A 631 2.05 13.53 9.24
CA GLN A 631 2.66 12.82 8.13
C GLN A 631 1.57 12.43 7.11
N THR A 632 1.81 12.74 5.84
CA THR A 632 0.82 12.57 4.76
C THR A 632 0.21 11.18 4.73
N TYR A 633 1.03 10.13 4.80
CA TYR A 633 0.56 8.75 4.75
C TYR A 633 -0.28 8.36 5.96
N SER A 634 0.19 8.68 7.18
CA SER A 634 -0.53 8.40 8.43
C SER A 634 -1.90 9.06 8.46
N VAL A 635 -2.00 10.33 8.02
CA VAL A 635 -3.28 11.04 7.87
C VAL A 635 -4.19 10.31 6.89
N GLY A 636 -3.65 9.88 5.76
CA GLY A 636 -4.40 9.19 4.72
C GLY A 636 -4.89 7.81 5.16
N TRP A 637 -4.02 7.01 5.77
CA TRP A 637 -4.38 5.69 6.26
C TRP A 637 -5.46 5.74 7.33
N ALA A 638 -5.33 6.62 8.33
CA ALA A 638 -6.35 6.81 9.35
C ALA A 638 -7.69 7.24 8.73
N ARG A 639 -7.69 8.19 7.79
CA ARG A 639 -8.89 8.64 7.09
C ARG A 639 -9.54 7.51 6.29
N TYR A 640 -8.75 6.74 5.54
CA TYR A 640 -9.24 5.62 4.74
C TYR A 640 -9.86 4.53 5.62
N VAL A 641 -9.18 4.15 6.69
CA VAL A 641 -9.69 3.13 7.63
C VAL A 641 -11.02 3.59 8.22
N LEU A 642 -11.11 4.81 8.71
CA LEU A 642 -12.36 5.35 9.25
C LEU A 642 -13.47 5.38 8.19
N GLU A 643 -13.24 6.04 7.06
CA GLU A 643 -14.30 6.33 6.09
C GLU A 643 -14.62 5.12 5.19
N GLN A 644 -13.63 4.42 4.66
CA GLN A 644 -13.84 3.39 3.65
C GLN A 644 -13.92 1.98 4.23
N ARG A 645 -13.12 1.68 5.27
CA ARG A 645 -13.12 0.35 5.87
C ARG A 645 -14.31 0.15 6.83
N TYR A 646 -14.56 1.13 7.69
CA TYR A 646 -15.60 1.07 8.71
C TYR A 646 -16.77 2.02 8.48
N GLY A 647 -16.70 2.86 7.46
CA GLY A 647 -17.79 3.80 7.12
C GLY A 647 -18.05 4.85 8.19
N GLN A 648 -17.10 5.13 9.08
CA GLN A 648 -17.20 6.12 10.13
C GLN A 648 -17.08 7.53 9.54
N ARG A 649 -18.04 8.40 9.84
CA ARG A 649 -17.99 9.82 9.43
C ARG A 649 -16.87 10.54 10.14
N THR A 650 -16.13 11.36 9.38
CA THR A 650 -14.95 12.05 9.89
C THR A 650 -14.99 13.52 9.49
N THR A 651 -14.65 14.41 10.41
CA THR A 651 -14.41 15.83 10.14
C THR A 651 -12.90 16.07 10.10
N ALA A 652 -12.35 16.28 8.90
CA ALA A 652 -10.94 16.61 8.74
C ALA A 652 -10.70 18.09 9.06
N VAL A 653 -9.89 18.39 10.05
CA VAL A 653 -9.58 19.75 10.49
C VAL A 653 -8.07 20.01 10.35
N ARG A 654 -7.71 21.08 9.62
CA ARG A 654 -6.30 21.47 9.49
C ARG A 654 -5.69 21.77 10.84
N ALA A 655 -4.48 21.27 11.11
CA ALA A 655 -3.77 21.49 12.37
C ALA A 655 -3.67 23.00 12.74
N SER A 656 -3.45 23.86 11.75
CA SER A 656 -3.44 25.33 11.92
C SER A 656 -4.80 25.94 12.30
N SER A 657 -5.87 25.17 12.22
CA SER A 657 -7.24 25.62 12.54
C SER A 657 -7.76 25.09 13.87
N LEU A 658 -7.01 24.24 14.59
CA LEU A 658 -7.44 23.61 15.85
C LEU A 658 -7.86 24.63 16.91
N GLY A 659 -7.16 25.77 17.03
CA GLY A 659 -7.52 26.84 17.98
C GLY A 659 -8.82 27.60 17.67
N ARG A 660 -9.57 27.19 16.64
CA ARG A 660 -10.90 27.72 16.29
C ARG A 660 -12.02 26.70 16.44
N VAL A 661 -11.67 25.49 16.85
CA VAL A 661 -12.61 24.38 17.00
C VAL A 661 -13.20 24.39 18.41
N ASP A 662 -14.50 24.22 18.54
CA ASP A 662 -15.13 23.85 19.79
C ASP A 662 -15.02 22.32 19.93
N PHE A 663 -14.14 21.85 20.81
CA PHE A 663 -13.93 20.42 20.99
C PHE A 663 -15.15 19.69 21.56
N SER A 664 -16.08 20.39 22.19
CA SER A 664 -17.34 19.79 22.68
C SER A 664 -18.25 19.27 21.55
N ASP A 665 -18.00 19.69 20.30
CA ASP A 665 -18.69 19.16 19.13
C ASP A 665 -18.17 17.75 18.75
N PHE A 666 -17.10 17.26 19.36
CA PHE A 666 -16.46 16.00 19.03
C PHE A 666 -16.33 15.07 20.24
N ASP A 667 -16.51 13.77 19.98
CA ASP A 667 -16.37 12.71 20.99
C ASP A 667 -14.98 12.07 20.89
N VAL A 668 -14.37 12.08 19.69
CA VAL A 668 -13.06 11.51 19.40
C VAL A 668 -12.20 12.50 18.61
N ILE A 669 -10.97 12.69 19.01
CA ILE A 669 -9.96 13.46 18.25
C ILE A 669 -8.78 12.54 17.95
N VAL A 670 -8.47 12.36 16.66
CA VAL A 670 -7.37 11.53 16.18
C VAL A 670 -6.22 12.44 15.73
N PHE A 671 -5.05 12.22 16.32
CA PHE A 671 -3.78 12.83 15.94
C PHE A 671 -2.92 11.79 15.21
N PRO A 672 -2.88 11.81 13.87
CA PRO A 672 -1.96 10.97 13.09
C PRO A 672 -0.51 11.25 13.45
N SER A 673 0.41 10.40 13.00
CA SER A 673 1.85 10.58 13.22
C SER A 673 2.30 11.98 12.86
N GLY A 674 2.96 12.68 13.79
CA GLY A 674 3.46 14.05 13.61
C GLY A 674 3.88 14.72 14.89
N ASN A 675 4.76 15.71 14.80
CA ASN A 675 5.16 16.54 15.95
C ASN A 675 4.32 17.82 16.01
N TYR A 676 3.32 17.84 16.87
CA TYR A 676 2.34 18.92 16.95
C TYR A 676 2.75 20.11 17.85
N SER A 677 3.96 20.12 18.38
CA SER A 677 4.43 21.21 19.30
C SER A 677 4.30 22.63 18.69
N GLY A 678 4.41 22.77 17.38
CA GLY A 678 4.25 24.04 16.67
C GLY A 678 2.80 24.45 16.38
N ALA A 679 1.87 23.47 16.37
CA ALA A 679 0.46 23.70 16.06
C ALA A 679 -0.43 23.71 17.31
N VAL A 680 -0.01 23.04 18.38
CA VAL A 680 -0.73 22.87 19.66
C VAL A 680 0.13 23.46 20.78
N GLY A 681 -0.04 24.75 21.02
CA GLY A 681 0.61 25.44 22.14
C GLY A 681 -0.07 25.15 23.48
N ASP A 682 0.53 25.65 24.60
CA ASP A 682 0.12 25.33 25.98
C ASP A 682 -1.38 25.54 26.22
N GLY A 683 -1.94 26.67 25.76
CA GLY A 683 -3.38 26.94 25.93
C GLY A 683 -4.28 25.90 25.28
N LEU A 684 -3.90 25.44 24.08
CA LEU A 684 -4.66 24.40 23.36
C LEU A 684 -4.46 23.02 24.00
N GLN A 685 -3.28 22.76 24.60
CA GLN A 685 -3.04 21.53 25.39
C GLN A 685 -3.94 21.49 26.62
N ASP A 686 -4.09 22.64 27.31
CA ASP A 686 -4.99 22.78 28.47
C ASP A 686 -6.46 22.53 28.07
N GLU A 687 -6.89 23.06 26.90
CA GLU A 687 -8.23 22.84 26.34
C GLU A 687 -8.47 21.37 26.00
N LEU A 688 -7.53 20.70 25.32
CA LEU A 688 -7.57 19.27 25.05
C LEU A 688 -7.65 18.45 26.35
N GLY A 689 -6.84 18.82 27.35
CA GLY A 689 -6.87 18.19 28.66
C GLY A 689 -8.21 18.39 29.39
N ALA A 690 -8.86 19.57 29.28
CA ALA A 690 -10.19 19.83 29.81
C ALA A 690 -11.24 19.01 29.08
N TRP A 691 -11.21 19.00 27.75
CA TRP A 691 -12.12 18.21 26.91
C TRP A 691 -12.05 16.70 27.22
N MET A 692 -10.84 16.14 27.39
CA MET A 692 -10.70 14.74 27.83
C MET A 692 -11.32 14.52 29.21
N ARG A 693 -11.10 15.44 30.17
CA ARG A 693 -11.72 15.31 31.52
C ARG A 693 -13.23 15.30 31.48
N ASP A 694 -13.83 15.95 30.48
CA ASP A 694 -15.29 16.03 30.28
C ASP A 694 -15.85 14.83 29.45
N GLY A 695 -15.00 13.85 29.09
CA GLY A 695 -15.44 12.61 28.43
C GLY A 695 -14.88 12.40 27.01
N GLY A 696 -14.04 13.28 26.50
CA GLY A 696 -13.44 13.15 25.18
C GLY A 696 -12.40 12.03 25.07
N THR A 697 -12.32 11.40 23.91
CA THR A 697 -11.32 10.36 23.60
C THR A 697 -10.27 10.89 22.63
N MET A 698 -9.05 11.07 23.11
CA MET A 698 -7.89 11.46 22.29
C MET A 698 -7.11 10.23 21.87
N ILE A 699 -6.83 10.09 20.57
CA ILE A 699 -6.05 8.99 20.00
C ILE A 699 -4.77 9.57 19.38
N THR A 700 -3.62 9.04 19.79
CA THR A 700 -2.31 9.40 19.24
C THR A 700 -1.62 8.16 18.67
N MET A 701 -0.78 8.33 17.64
CA MET A 701 -0.06 7.24 17.00
C MET A 701 1.34 7.68 16.55
N SER A 702 2.33 6.82 16.77
CA SER A 702 3.70 7.04 16.30
C SER A 702 4.29 8.35 16.85
N GLU A 703 4.69 9.30 16.02
CA GLU A 703 5.31 10.57 16.45
C GLU A 703 4.36 11.48 17.25
N SER A 704 3.05 11.38 17.06
CA SER A 704 2.10 12.13 17.91
C SER A 704 2.02 11.56 19.33
N THR A 705 2.28 10.26 19.52
CA THR A 705 2.42 9.66 20.86
C THR A 705 3.67 10.19 21.56
N ARG A 706 4.81 10.29 20.85
CA ARG A 706 6.03 10.92 21.38
C ARG A 706 5.79 12.39 21.73
N TRP A 707 5.09 13.13 20.89
CA TRP A 707 4.69 14.51 21.19
C TRP A 707 3.83 14.59 22.46
N ALA A 708 2.78 13.78 22.58
CA ALA A 708 1.88 13.79 23.74
C ALA A 708 2.61 13.46 25.05
N ALA A 709 3.57 12.52 25.01
CA ALA A 709 4.45 12.21 26.15
C ALA A 709 5.33 13.40 26.52
N ARG A 710 5.95 14.06 25.52
CA ARG A 710 6.85 15.21 25.74
C ARG A 710 6.15 16.41 26.36
N VAL A 711 4.91 16.68 25.96
CA VAL A 711 4.14 17.83 26.50
C VAL A 711 3.35 17.47 27.77
N GLY A 712 3.48 16.24 28.28
CA GLY A 712 2.88 15.83 29.56
C GLY A 712 1.39 15.49 29.49
N LEU A 713 0.79 15.37 28.29
CA LEU A 713 -0.56 14.87 28.12
C LEU A 713 -0.64 13.36 28.40
N LEU A 714 0.37 12.61 27.97
CA LEU A 714 0.52 11.18 28.21
C LEU A 714 1.58 10.95 29.31
N ALA A 715 1.25 10.15 30.31
CA ALA A 715 2.10 9.92 31.49
C ALA A 715 3.16 8.82 31.28
N THR A 716 3.74 8.76 30.10
CA THR A 716 4.90 7.92 29.75
C THR A 716 6.05 8.79 29.24
N THR A 717 7.21 8.22 29.07
CA THR A 717 8.36 8.87 28.46
C THR A 717 8.87 8.07 27.27
N ALA A 718 9.28 8.77 26.22
CA ALA A 718 10.03 8.13 25.13
C ALA A 718 11.42 7.76 25.66
N GLU A 719 11.84 6.51 25.39
CA GLU A 719 13.14 6.04 25.86
C GLU A 719 14.27 6.46 24.92
N ARG A 720 15.47 6.55 25.47
CA ARG A 720 16.72 6.80 24.78
C ARG A 720 17.60 5.55 24.83
N ARG A 721 18.65 5.53 24.02
CA ARG A 721 19.64 4.45 24.02
C ARG A 721 20.20 4.21 25.44
N GLY A 722 20.32 2.94 25.81
CA GLY A 722 20.81 2.58 27.16
C GLY A 722 19.80 2.71 28.29
N GLY A 723 18.50 2.83 27.98
CA GLY A 723 17.44 2.91 29.00
C GLY A 723 17.31 4.27 29.67
N ARG A 724 17.93 5.30 29.10
CA ARG A 724 17.75 6.70 29.57
C ARG A 724 16.41 7.24 29.07
N GLN A 725 15.84 8.16 29.86
CA GLN A 725 14.59 8.84 29.47
C GLN A 725 14.88 10.14 28.70
N GLU A 726 13.98 10.52 27.82
CA GLU A 726 14.08 11.78 27.07
C GLU A 726 14.02 12.95 28.09
N GLY A 727 15.09 13.71 28.18
CA GLY A 727 15.23 14.78 29.16
C GLY A 727 16.33 14.58 30.23
N ASP A 728 16.89 13.36 30.36
CA ASP A 728 18.05 13.11 31.22
C ASP A 728 19.29 13.76 30.61
N GLU A 729 19.88 14.72 31.28
CA GLU A 729 21.17 15.27 30.88
C GLU A 729 22.29 14.24 31.10
N PRO A 730 23.31 14.18 30.20
CA PRO A 730 24.46 13.31 30.41
C PRO A 730 25.13 13.64 31.77
N SER A 731 25.38 12.64 32.59
CA SER A 731 26.11 12.87 33.83
C SER A 731 27.57 13.19 33.50
N ASP A 732 28.03 14.37 33.85
CA ASP A 732 29.41 14.87 33.70
C ASP A 732 30.50 14.04 34.44
N ALA A 733 30.14 12.92 35.07
CA ALA A 733 30.96 12.21 36.02
C ALA A 733 31.90 11.13 35.46
N GLU A 734 31.88 10.83 34.16
CA GLU A 734 32.64 9.68 33.61
C GLU A 734 33.76 10.01 32.62
N THR A 735 34.11 11.27 32.39
CA THR A 735 35.04 11.63 31.29
C THR A 735 36.42 12.19 31.72
N ALA A 736 36.83 12.04 32.94
CA ALA A 736 38.19 12.46 33.37
C ALA A 736 39.14 11.24 33.42
N ASP A 737 40.12 11.19 32.49
CA ASP A 737 41.32 10.32 32.51
C ASP A 737 41.25 8.94 31.75
N GLN A 738 40.38 8.74 30.76
CA GLN A 738 40.59 7.60 29.87
C GLN A 738 41.16 8.06 28.52
N PRO A 739 42.05 7.24 27.86
CA PRO A 739 42.49 7.49 26.48
C PRO A 739 41.28 7.60 25.59
N ILE A 740 41.18 8.66 24.78
CA ILE A 740 40.11 8.84 23.84
C ILE A 740 40.15 7.71 22.80
N ASP A 741 39.14 6.86 22.75
CA ASP A 741 38.92 6.01 21.62
C ASP A 741 38.49 6.90 20.44
N PHE A 742 39.28 6.94 19.39
CA PHE A 742 39.06 7.83 18.24
C PHE A 742 37.77 7.46 17.50
N LEU A 743 37.48 6.19 17.35
CA LEU A 743 36.26 5.73 16.68
C LEU A 743 35.00 6.13 17.48
N GLU A 744 35.08 6.01 18.80
CA GLU A 744 34.00 6.45 19.69
C GLU A 744 33.83 7.97 19.70
N ALA A 745 34.95 8.71 19.68
CA ALA A 745 34.94 10.18 19.69
C ALA A 745 34.38 10.81 18.40
N ILE A 746 34.51 10.14 17.25
CA ILE A 746 33.97 10.59 15.96
C ILE A 746 32.62 9.96 15.63
N ALA A 747 32.16 9.00 16.42
CA ALA A 747 30.87 8.38 16.21
C ALA A 747 29.74 9.40 16.47
N PRO A 748 28.67 9.41 15.64
CA PRO A 748 27.52 10.27 15.91
C PRO A 748 26.95 10.00 17.31
N SER A 749 26.69 11.05 18.10
CA SER A 749 26.06 10.96 19.40
C SER A 749 24.55 10.79 19.27
N ASP A 750 24.11 9.69 18.67
CA ASP A 750 22.69 9.39 18.61
C ASP A 750 22.24 8.71 19.89
N GLU A 751 21.41 9.38 20.66
CA GLU A 751 20.84 8.88 21.91
C GLU A 751 19.48 8.18 21.70
N ALA A 752 18.99 8.11 20.45
CA ALA A 752 17.77 7.41 20.11
C ALA A 752 17.92 5.89 20.35
N PRO A 753 16.85 5.17 20.67
CA PRO A 753 16.83 3.71 20.59
C PRO A 753 17.29 3.19 19.22
N GLU A 754 17.76 1.95 19.20
CA GLU A 754 18.19 1.34 17.96
C GLU A 754 17.04 1.27 16.95
N GLN A 755 17.32 1.63 15.69
CA GLN A 755 16.34 1.62 14.63
C GLN A 755 15.93 0.18 14.27
N THR A 756 14.63 -0.04 14.15
CA THR A 756 14.06 -1.28 13.58
C THR A 756 13.65 -0.99 12.13
N PRO A 757 14.16 -1.73 11.14
CA PRO A 757 13.90 -1.45 9.73
C PRO A 757 12.62 -2.12 9.22
N GLY A 758 11.48 -1.90 9.89
CA GLY A 758 10.19 -2.43 9.49
C GLY A 758 10.08 -3.95 9.64
N ALA A 759 9.99 -4.44 10.88
CA ALA A 759 9.82 -5.85 11.23
C ALA A 759 8.44 -6.10 11.84
N ILE A 760 7.96 -7.34 11.75
CA ILE A 760 6.75 -7.77 12.47
C ILE A 760 7.18 -8.32 13.83
N VAL A 761 6.68 -7.68 14.87
CA VAL A 761 6.99 -7.97 16.27
C VAL A 761 5.74 -8.51 16.95
N ARG A 762 5.91 -9.54 17.78
CA ARG A 762 4.82 -10.13 18.55
C ARG A 762 4.32 -9.18 19.62
N GLY A 763 3.06 -8.81 19.53
CA GLY A 763 2.34 -8.04 20.53
C GLY A 763 1.45 -8.93 21.38
N LEU A 764 1.47 -8.73 22.70
CA LEU A 764 0.62 -9.40 23.69
C LEU A 764 -0.38 -8.39 24.23
N LEU A 765 -1.67 -8.73 24.18
CA LEU A 765 -2.80 -7.89 24.56
C LEU A 765 -3.45 -8.36 25.86
N ASP A 766 -3.96 -7.43 26.63
CA ASP A 766 -4.86 -7.68 27.75
C ASP A 766 -6.30 -7.89 27.23
N THR A 767 -6.72 -9.13 27.06
CA THR A 767 -8.04 -9.51 26.49
C THR A 767 -9.22 -9.14 27.39
N GLU A 768 -9.00 -8.84 28.68
CA GLU A 768 -10.04 -8.32 29.56
C GLU A 768 -10.30 -6.83 29.31
N HIS A 769 -9.38 -6.14 28.63
CA HIS A 769 -9.51 -4.73 28.30
C HIS A 769 -10.29 -4.51 27.00
N TRP A 770 -11.26 -3.61 27.01
CA TRP A 770 -12.16 -3.35 25.89
C TRP A 770 -11.45 -2.94 24.58
N LEU A 771 -10.26 -2.33 24.64
CA LEU A 771 -9.47 -2.02 23.45
C LEU A 771 -9.01 -3.27 22.72
N ALA A 772 -8.82 -4.39 23.41
CA ALA A 772 -8.42 -5.67 22.82
C ALA A 772 -9.62 -6.52 22.33
N SER A 773 -10.85 -5.98 22.35
CA SER A 773 -12.04 -6.71 21.91
C SER A 773 -11.88 -7.22 20.47
N GLY A 774 -12.23 -8.49 20.25
CA GLY A 774 -12.15 -9.14 18.94
C GLY A 774 -10.77 -9.73 18.60
N THR A 775 -9.83 -9.75 19.55
CA THR A 775 -8.54 -10.44 19.43
C THR A 775 -8.46 -11.61 20.41
N ASP A 776 -7.55 -12.54 20.17
CA ASP A 776 -7.27 -13.67 21.07
C ASP A 776 -6.10 -13.42 22.05
N GLY A 777 -5.56 -12.22 22.07
CA GLY A 777 -4.49 -11.78 22.98
C GLY A 777 -3.08 -11.76 22.39
N GLU A 778 -2.89 -12.19 21.15
CA GLU A 778 -1.62 -12.13 20.44
C GLU A 778 -1.81 -11.58 19.03
N ILE A 779 -1.03 -10.59 18.62
CA ILE A 779 -1.07 -10.01 17.26
C ILE A 779 0.33 -9.71 16.75
N GLY A 780 0.47 -9.62 15.41
CA GLY A 780 1.64 -9.04 14.78
C GLY A 780 1.54 -7.51 14.72
N VAL A 781 2.57 -6.84 15.21
CA VAL A 781 2.71 -5.38 15.14
C VAL A 781 3.87 -5.02 14.23
N LEU A 782 3.62 -4.20 13.21
CA LEU A 782 4.70 -3.68 12.38
C LEU A 782 5.43 -2.56 13.12
N VAL A 783 6.72 -2.77 13.40
CA VAL A 783 7.58 -1.83 14.12
C VAL A 783 8.61 -1.25 13.16
N GLU A 784 8.66 0.08 13.09
CA GLU A 784 9.57 0.83 12.24
C GLU A 784 10.17 2.02 12.99
N GLY A 785 11.47 2.24 12.85
CA GLY A 785 12.14 3.40 13.44
C GLY A 785 12.62 3.19 14.89
N THR A 786 12.56 4.22 15.71
CA THR A 786 13.22 4.31 17.02
C THR A 786 12.26 4.57 18.18
N ARG A 787 10.97 4.28 18.02
CA ARG A 787 9.95 4.61 19.01
C ARG A 787 9.81 3.52 20.06
N VAL A 788 10.28 3.82 21.26
CA VAL A 788 10.16 2.97 22.44
C VAL A 788 9.67 3.83 23.61
N PHE A 789 8.68 3.33 24.35
CA PHE A 789 8.07 4.05 25.46
C PHE A 789 8.20 3.28 26.78
N SER A 790 8.35 4.00 27.87
CA SER A 790 8.32 3.40 29.22
C SER A 790 6.90 2.95 29.56
N PRO A 791 6.73 1.82 30.29
CA PRO A 791 5.42 1.40 30.76
C PRO A 791 4.77 2.48 31.64
N ILE A 792 3.46 2.70 31.45
CA ILE A 792 2.67 3.53 32.36
C ILE A 792 2.38 2.75 33.65
N THR A 793 2.35 3.47 34.79
CA THR A 793 2.06 2.84 36.09
C THR A 793 0.57 2.63 36.31
N LEU A 794 0.18 1.65 37.14
CA LEU A 794 -1.21 1.26 37.34
C LEU A 794 -2.12 2.36 37.88
N ASP A 795 -1.58 3.33 38.59
CA ASP A 795 -2.29 4.52 39.08
C ASP A 795 -2.52 5.57 37.97
N ARG A 796 -1.88 5.41 36.81
CA ARG A 796 -1.99 6.30 35.66
C ARG A 796 -2.78 5.72 34.52
N GLY A 797 -2.81 4.38 34.38
CA GLY A 797 -3.53 3.72 33.30
C GLY A 797 -3.13 2.27 33.10
N THR A 798 -3.34 1.77 31.89
CA THR A 798 -3.13 0.36 31.51
C THR A 798 -2.22 0.29 30.28
N ASN A 799 -1.21 -0.58 30.32
CA ASN A 799 -0.45 -1.01 29.15
C ASN A 799 -1.22 -2.15 28.49
N VAL A 800 -2.19 -1.81 27.64
CA VAL A 800 -3.13 -2.76 27.04
C VAL A 800 -2.43 -3.73 26.11
N GLY A 801 -1.44 -3.24 25.36
CA GLY A 801 -0.59 -4.04 24.49
C GLY A 801 0.89 -3.82 24.80
N ARG A 802 1.63 -4.92 24.91
CA ARG A 802 3.09 -4.90 25.10
C ARG A 802 3.77 -5.86 24.14
N TYR A 803 4.98 -5.57 23.74
CA TYR A 803 5.79 -6.51 22.96
C TYR A 803 6.15 -7.76 23.81
N ALA A 804 6.36 -8.89 23.15
CA ALA A 804 6.75 -10.15 23.79
C ALA A 804 8.15 -10.07 24.43
N SER A 805 8.58 -11.16 25.06
CA SER A 805 9.95 -11.32 25.58
C SER A 805 10.98 -11.33 24.46
N VAL A 806 12.26 -11.13 24.79
CA VAL A 806 13.36 -11.08 23.79
C VAL A 806 13.36 -12.33 22.90
N ASP A 807 13.12 -13.51 23.48
CA ASP A 807 13.20 -14.79 22.78
C ASP A 807 12.01 -15.02 21.84
N ASP A 808 10.83 -14.43 22.15
CA ASP A 808 9.59 -14.60 21.39
C ASP A 808 9.22 -13.36 20.55
N LEU A 809 10.12 -12.37 20.50
CA LEU A 809 9.80 -11.03 20.00
C LEU A 809 9.50 -11.01 18.50
N VAL A 810 10.33 -11.66 17.67
CA VAL A 810 10.33 -11.48 16.22
C VAL A 810 9.44 -12.50 15.53
N MET A 811 8.40 -12.04 14.87
CA MET A 811 7.54 -12.84 14.00
C MET A 811 8.02 -12.86 12.56
N GLY A 812 8.65 -11.77 12.07
CA GLY A 812 9.15 -11.66 10.70
C GLY A 812 10.06 -10.45 10.51
N GLY A 813 10.95 -10.53 9.53
CA GLY A 813 11.89 -9.45 9.19
C GLY A 813 13.11 -9.37 10.11
N ILE A 814 13.72 -8.20 10.14
CA ILE A 814 14.97 -7.93 10.85
C ILE A 814 14.70 -7.03 12.06
N VAL A 815 14.98 -7.57 13.25
CA VAL A 815 15.17 -6.78 14.47
C VAL A 815 16.61 -7.01 14.92
N TRP A 816 17.39 -5.93 14.99
CA TRP A 816 18.79 -6.04 15.35
C TRP A 816 18.97 -6.54 16.78
N GLU A 817 20.04 -7.29 17.05
CA GLU A 817 20.26 -7.95 18.35
C GLU A 817 20.29 -6.96 19.53
N ASP A 818 20.80 -5.75 19.31
CA ASP A 818 20.83 -4.67 20.29
C ASP A 818 19.50 -3.91 20.42
N ALA A 819 18.61 -4.00 19.42
CA ALA A 819 17.25 -3.44 19.48
C ALA A 819 16.27 -4.33 20.24
N LYS A 820 16.44 -5.66 20.19
CA LYS A 820 15.53 -6.62 20.85
C LYS A 820 15.30 -6.33 22.35
N PRO A 821 16.36 -6.16 23.18
CA PRO A 821 16.14 -5.89 24.61
C PRO A 821 15.52 -4.50 24.87
N GLN A 822 15.64 -3.55 23.94
CA GLN A 822 15.03 -2.23 24.07
C GLN A 822 13.52 -2.28 23.80
N LEU A 823 13.07 -3.15 22.88
CA LEU A 823 11.67 -3.32 22.53
C LEU A 823 10.93 -4.29 23.48
N ALA A 824 11.60 -5.37 23.90
CA ALA A 824 10.98 -6.44 24.69
C ALA A 824 10.24 -5.93 25.92
N SER A 825 9.00 -6.37 26.09
CA SER A 825 8.08 -6.00 27.19
C SER A 825 7.67 -4.53 27.25
N LYS A 826 8.07 -3.70 26.27
CA LYS A 826 7.63 -2.30 26.20
C LYS A 826 6.21 -2.20 25.65
N PRO A 827 5.43 -1.16 26.06
CA PRO A 827 4.08 -1.00 25.58
C PRO A 827 4.05 -0.49 24.13
N PHE A 828 3.16 -1.06 23.33
CA PHE A 828 2.81 -0.51 22.01
C PHE A 828 1.41 0.09 21.99
N LEU A 829 0.55 -0.26 22.98
CA LEU A 829 -0.78 0.30 23.15
C LEU A 829 -0.99 0.66 24.63
N ILE A 830 -1.20 1.95 24.88
CA ILE A 830 -1.42 2.50 26.22
C ILE A 830 -2.80 3.13 26.28
N HIS A 831 -3.53 2.84 27.37
CA HIS A 831 -4.77 3.51 27.74
C HIS A 831 -4.56 4.30 29.02
N GLN A 832 -4.71 5.62 28.96
CA GLN A 832 -4.68 6.53 30.12
C GLN A 832 -6.06 7.15 30.31
N PRO A 833 -6.78 6.81 31.40
CA PRO A 833 -7.99 7.54 31.79
C PRO A 833 -7.67 8.99 32.16
N VAL A 834 -8.48 9.95 31.70
CA VAL A 834 -8.33 11.37 31.99
C VAL A 834 -9.68 11.94 32.40
N GLY A 835 -9.99 11.95 33.70
CA GLY A 835 -11.32 12.35 34.20
C GLY A 835 -12.40 11.40 33.72
N GLY A 836 -13.37 11.89 32.93
CA GLY A 836 -14.43 11.08 32.32
C GLY A 836 -14.08 10.52 30.94
N GLY A 837 -12.93 10.87 30.40
CA GLY A 837 -12.51 10.46 29.04
C GLY A 837 -11.16 9.72 29.02
N HIS A 838 -10.54 9.66 27.84
CA HIS A 838 -9.42 8.77 27.58
C HIS A 838 -8.33 9.42 26.71
N LEU A 839 -7.06 9.08 26.98
CA LEU A 839 -5.98 9.17 26.03
C LEU A 839 -5.55 7.76 25.67
N ILE A 840 -5.61 7.43 24.37
CA ILE A 840 -5.24 6.13 23.82
C ILE A 840 -4.04 6.37 22.90
N ALA A 841 -2.92 5.71 23.21
CA ALA A 841 -1.65 5.97 22.54
C ALA A 841 -1.08 4.69 21.92
N PHE A 842 -0.84 4.74 20.61
CA PHE A 842 -0.16 3.71 19.86
C PHE A 842 1.30 4.10 19.65
N ALA A 843 2.25 3.21 19.96
CA ALA A 843 3.67 3.44 19.70
C ALA A 843 3.99 3.49 18.20
N GLU A 844 3.31 2.66 17.41
CA GLU A 844 3.40 2.64 15.96
C GLU A 844 2.10 3.14 15.32
N ASP A 845 2.07 3.29 13.99
CA ASP A 845 0.83 3.64 13.29
C ASP A 845 -0.03 2.38 13.13
N PRO A 846 -1.19 2.27 13.79
CA PRO A 846 -2.04 1.08 13.73
C PRO A 846 -2.68 0.87 12.35
N ASN A 847 -2.66 1.90 11.49
CA ASN A 847 -3.29 1.90 10.18
C ASN A 847 -2.29 1.74 9.03
N TYR A 848 -1.06 1.32 9.31
CA TYR A 848 0.05 1.26 8.37
C TYR A 848 -0.36 0.67 7.01
N ARG A 849 -0.22 1.48 5.93
CA ARG A 849 -0.60 1.17 4.54
C ARG A 849 -1.99 0.53 4.39
N ALA A 850 -2.85 0.66 5.40
CA ALA A 850 -4.19 0.06 5.52
C ALA A 850 -4.24 -1.46 5.26
N TYR A 851 -3.15 -2.19 5.45
CA TYR A 851 -3.13 -3.66 5.36
C TYR A 851 -2.76 -4.37 6.67
N ALA A 852 -2.45 -3.66 7.75
CA ALA A 852 -2.24 -4.23 9.09
C ALA A 852 -3.59 -4.35 9.83
N GLU A 853 -4.44 -5.29 9.42
CA GLU A 853 -5.85 -5.39 9.85
C GLU A 853 -6.01 -5.60 11.36
N ALA A 854 -5.10 -6.37 12.01
CA ALA A 854 -5.16 -6.62 13.44
C ALA A 854 -5.04 -5.33 14.28
N THR A 855 -4.10 -4.46 13.95
CA THR A 855 -3.92 -3.19 14.64
C THR A 855 -4.99 -2.16 14.28
N GLN A 856 -5.57 -2.23 13.06
CA GLN A 856 -6.73 -1.41 12.68
C GLN A 856 -7.96 -1.73 13.53
N LEU A 857 -8.16 -3.01 13.93
CA LEU A 857 -9.25 -3.38 14.83
C LEU A 857 -9.07 -2.68 16.19
N LEU A 858 -7.85 -2.62 16.73
CA LEU A 858 -7.57 -1.87 17.97
C LEU A 858 -7.85 -0.38 17.82
N PHE A 859 -7.52 0.20 16.67
CA PHE A 859 -7.80 1.61 16.37
C PHE A 859 -9.30 1.88 16.28
N ILE A 860 -10.08 1.05 15.59
CA ILE A 860 -11.52 1.25 15.51
C ILE A 860 -12.22 0.95 16.87
N ASN A 861 -11.68 0.04 17.69
CA ASN A 861 -12.13 -0.16 19.06
C ASN A 861 -11.98 1.14 19.87
N ALA A 862 -10.86 1.84 19.73
CA ALA A 862 -10.65 3.14 20.37
C ALA A 862 -11.70 4.16 19.94
N VAL A 863 -12.07 4.18 18.68
CA VAL A 863 -13.05 5.12 18.11
C VAL A 863 -14.49 4.78 18.52
N LEU A 864 -14.91 3.50 18.39
CA LEU A 864 -16.31 3.10 18.59
C LEU A 864 -16.64 2.77 20.06
N LEU A 865 -15.69 2.20 20.80
CA LEU A 865 -15.94 1.73 22.16
C LEU A 865 -15.45 2.71 23.23
N GLY A 866 -14.58 3.68 22.88
CA GLY A 866 -14.06 4.68 23.80
C GLY A 866 -15.12 5.64 24.33
N PRO A 867 -15.88 6.34 23.46
CA PRO A 867 -16.91 7.25 23.92
C PRO A 867 -18.00 6.55 24.77
N GLY A 868 -18.26 7.09 25.95
CA GLY A 868 -19.29 6.56 26.88
C GLY A 868 -18.82 5.45 27.81
N ARG A 869 -17.51 5.26 27.95
CA ARG A 869 -16.90 4.34 28.95
C ARG A 869 -16.39 5.04 30.20
#